data_a0800d2c1bd471ceae9f12f32ad3180f
#
_entry.id   a0800d2c1bd471ceae9f12f32ad3180f
#
_cell.length_a   1.000
_cell.length_b   1.000
_cell.length_c   1.000
_cell.angle_alpha   90.00
_cell.angle_beta   90.00
_cell.angle_gamma   90.00
#
_symmetry.space_group_name_H-M   'P 1'
#
loop_
_entity.id
_entity.type
_entity.pdbx_description
1 polymer ?
#
loop_
_entity_poly.entity_id
_entity_poly.type
_entity_poly.pdbx_seq_one_letter_code
_entity_poly.pdbx_strand_id
1 'polypeptide(L)'
;MARGLAVAGLCAAAQVTQAVPLDALIDLKVLVLASQQAGNTPELQATQTILDRLGVPYTIWNTDSAALPTLETGNHALYQGIIMPISDARYMNPFSGSALATTLARYQFKYNVRLASVYTWPGDTGCMQYVGYRDTTASPLNTTLTTTGKTLFPYMNAGSTTANPLVVQNAWTYFMSPASPLPAGTTTTTQIQGTASTGVTYSVASTCLFGNTTPLAGDSTSREIMAVSFDNNPFLMHSLTLSYGIVNWVTRGLFVGVRHTYMDPQFDDIGIPDEIYPYAQSDLTGLWYDVRTGQTTNTSPPGQCPLGSPPGSVNPNTGTTACEYRMVGTDFDNAMNWQDTVNANTANAGALKFTMAFNGSGFSTDFGGLGNYPTTGTDTLTTETNANEFEFKWITHTYDHALLDPPFTTTAAQVTTELQSNHAVAQAFGFEKYNKTVIVTPEISGLYNATTLGALRSFGVTTLVSDSSKPTPPVGTPNCPTNNNGVIWPLPPFNAGKFNCVNQNIFEIPRYATALFYNVSQPAEWVAEYNYFYGANGIDPTRWGFDLNYTQVLDKVSDTLVSYLLTYDVRPLMFHQSNLRMYSGTSSLAGDLLNAVLTKYNKFYKGLPIRSPYLSDSGTLGRQRLVFNSSNVAATLKPGVSITLSASRTDGQSVVVPITGVTFGTVHETYGGQSNSTVTLLPATAYTTVITPAPVWQ
;
A
#
# COMPACT_ATOMS: atom_id res chain seq x y z
N MET A 1 51.64 38.90 19.55
CA MET A 1 50.51 38.11 20.01
C MET A 1 49.28 38.97 20.04
N ALA A 2 48.45 38.89 19.02
CA ALA A 2 47.15 39.53 18.98
C ALA A 2 46.17 38.53 18.36
N ARG A 3 45.24 38.04 19.15
CA ARG A 3 44.14 37.16 18.69
C ARG A 3 43.05 38.01 18.07
N GLY A 4 42.80 37.81 16.76
CA GLY A 4 41.65 38.36 16.09
C GLY A 4 40.42 37.48 16.37
N LEU A 5 39.39 38.05 17.00
CA LEU A 5 38.06 37.50 17.10
C LEU A 5 37.34 37.74 15.75
N ALA A 6 37.01 36.69 15.04
CA ALA A 6 36.08 36.77 13.94
C ALA A 6 34.65 36.67 14.50
N VAL A 7 33.92 37.75 14.41
CA VAL A 7 32.48 37.78 14.69
C VAL A 7 31.75 37.25 13.46
N ALA A 8 31.26 36.02 13.54
CA ALA A 8 30.35 35.45 12.56
C ALA A 8 28.97 36.13 12.78
N GLY A 9 28.60 37.03 11.90
CA GLY A 9 27.26 37.60 11.87
C GLY A 9 26.26 36.53 11.43
N LEU A 10 25.44 36.02 12.36
CA LEU A 10 24.22 35.28 12.05
C LEU A 10 23.22 36.29 11.43
N CYS A 11 23.05 36.25 10.11
CA CYS A 11 21.83 36.78 9.51
C CYS A 11 20.67 35.85 9.91
N ALA A 12 20.01 36.14 11.01
CA ALA A 12 18.70 35.63 11.30
C ALA A 12 17.74 36.23 10.27
N ALA A 13 17.39 35.46 9.23
CA ALA A 13 16.23 35.76 8.42
C ALA A 13 15.02 35.77 9.38
N ALA A 14 14.45 36.94 9.63
CA ALA A 14 13.19 37.06 10.35
C ALA A 14 12.15 36.27 9.60
N GLN A 15 11.79 35.09 10.12
CA GLN A 15 10.60 34.37 9.67
C GLN A 15 9.42 35.28 9.99
N VAL A 16 8.83 35.85 8.95
CA VAL A 16 7.55 36.55 9.07
C VAL A 16 6.53 35.48 9.49
N THR A 17 6.19 35.50 10.77
CA THR A 17 5.15 34.62 11.31
C THR A 17 3.83 35.02 10.66
N GLN A 18 3.29 34.17 9.82
CA GLN A 18 1.96 34.33 9.24
C GLN A 18 0.95 34.11 10.37
N ALA A 19 0.20 35.13 10.74
CA ALA A 19 -0.79 35.04 11.81
C ALA A 19 -2.17 34.65 11.22
N VAL A 20 -2.86 33.73 11.87
CA VAL A 20 -4.30 33.51 11.70
C VAL A 20 -5.04 34.27 12.80
N PRO A 21 -6.35 34.56 12.69
CA PRO A 21 -7.11 35.16 13.79
C PRO A 21 -6.89 34.39 15.11
N LEU A 22 -6.66 35.11 16.22
CA LEU A 22 -6.34 34.50 17.53
C LEU A 22 -7.40 33.53 18.06
N ASP A 23 -8.64 33.68 17.61
CA ASP A 23 -9.80 32.87 17.96
C ASP A 23 -10.23 31.92 16.84
N ALA A 24 -9.42 31.79 15.78
CA ALA A 24 -9.73 30.91 14.66
C ALA A 24 -9.83 29.44 15.08
N LEU A 25 -10.82 28.76 14.53
CA LEU A 25 -10.93 27.31 14.54
C LEU A 25 -10.74 26.80 13.11
N ILE A 26 -10.09 25.65 12.94
CA ILE A 26 -9.81 25.06 11.63
C ILE A 26 -10.13 23.57 11.71
N ASP A 27 -11.09 23.10 10.90
CA ASP A 27 -11.34 21.67 10.79
C ASP A 27 -10.22 20.99 10.01
N LEU A 28 -9.67 19.90 10.57
CA LEU A 28 -8.63 19.09 9.93
C LEU A 28 -9.25 18.20 8.83
N LYS A 29 -9.77 18.85 7.83
CA LYS A 29 -10.51 18.26 6.71
C LYS A 29 -10.10 18.93 5.40
N VAL A 30 -9.99 18.17 4.32
CA VAL A 30 -9.59 18.67 2.99
C VAL A 30 -10.83 18.91 2.13
N LEU A 31 -10.86 20.02 1.42
CA LEU A 31 -11.83 20.28 0.35
C LEU A 31 -11.23 19.80 -0.99
N VAL A 32 -11.92 18.89 -1.66
CA VAL A 32 -11.56 18.45 -3.03
C VAL A 32 -12.50 19.13 -4.00
N LEU A 33 -11.97 20.03 -4.83
CA LEU A 33 -12.71 20.73 -5.87
C LEU A 33 -12.48 19.99 -7.20
N ALA A 34 -13.46 19.23 -7.67
CA ALA A 34 -13.32 18.38 -8.83
C ALA A 34 -14.57 18.44 -9.72
N SER A 35 -14.35 18.50 -11.04
CA SER A 35 -15.42 18.15 -11.99
C SER A 35 -15.71 16.65 -11.88
N GLN A 36 -16.96 16.28 -11.98
CA GLN A 36 -17.39 14.88 -11.97
C GLN A 36 -17.67 14.33 -13.38
N GLN A 37 -17.25 15.06 -14.41
CA GLN A 37 -17.35 14.57 -15.78
C GLN A 37 -16.42 13.37 -15.99
N ALA A 38 -16.83 12.47 -16.89
CA ALA A 38 -16.10 11.19 -17.11
C ALA A 38 -14.63 11.37 -17.47
N GLY A 39 -14.25 12.43 -18.17
CA GLY A 39 -12.86 12.73 -18.54
C GLY A 39 -11.94 13.13 -17.38
N ASN A 40 -12.51 13.44 -16.21
CA ASN A 40 -11.74 13.89 -15.03
C ASN A 40 -11.67 12.82 -13.94
N THR A 41 -12.18 11.64 -14.22
CA THR A 41 -12.30 10.55 -13.23
C THR A 41 -10.94 10.02 -12.74
N PRO A 42 -9.90 9.80 -13.59
CA PRO A 42 -8.63 9.26 -13.13
C PRO A 42 -7.92 10.16 -12.11
N GLU A 43 -7.90 11.47 -12.30
CA GLU A 43 -7.23 12.42 -11.41
C GLU A 43 -7.98 12.57 -10.09
N LEU A 44 -9.31 12.53 -10.15
CA LEU A 44 -10.14 12.48 -8.94
C LEU A 44 -9.92 11.18 -8.17
N GLN A 45 -9.87 10.03 -8.84
CA GLN A 45 -9.58 8.74 -8.24
C GLN A 45 -8.19 8.72 -7.58
N ALA A 46 -7.17 9.30 -8.21
CA ALA A 46 -5.84 9.40 -7.62
C ALA A 46 -5.86 10.20 -6.31
N THR A 47 -6.56 11.34 -6.32
CA THR A 47 -6.71 12.20 -5.14
C THR A 47 -7.48 11.49 -4.02
N GLN A 48 -8.59 10.83 -4.34
CA GLN A 48 -9.35 10.04 -3.37
C GLN A 48 -8.51 8.90 -2.81
N THR A 49 -7.80 8.16 -3.68
CA THR A 49 -6.97 7.03 -3.27
C THR A 49 -5.98 7.42 -2.19
N ILE A 50 -5.24 8.51 -2.36
CA ILE A 50 -4.25 8.91 -1.33
C ILE A 50 -4.91 9.39 -0.04
N LEU A 51 -5.99 10.20 -0.12
CA LEU A 51 -6.70 10.68 1.07
C LEU A 51 -7.30 9.51 1.86
N ASP A 52 -7.91 8.57 1.15
CA ASP A 52 -8.48 7.35 1.72
C ASP A 52 -7.40 6.47 2.35
N ARG A 53 -6.26 6.25 1.69
CA ARG A 53 -5.15 5.43 2.21
C ARG A 53 -4.55 6.00 3.49
N LEU A 54 -4.37 7.30 3.53
CA LEU A 54 -3.89 7.99 4.73
C LEU A 54 -4.95 8.06 5.84
N GLY A 55 -6.23 8.09 5.48
CA GLY A 55 -7.35 8.33 6.39
C GLY A 55 -7.63 9.81 6.66
N VAL A 56 -7.31 10.66 5.70
CA VAL A 56 -7.57 12.10 5.79
C VAL A 56 -9.04 12.38 5.50
N PRO A 57 -9.80 13.00 6.40
CA PRO A 57 -11.17 13.40 6.11
C PRO A 57 -11.23 14.44 4.99
N TYR A 58 -12.15 14.25 4.05
CA TYR A 58 -12.34 15.19 2.95
C TYR A 58 -13.80 15.33 2.54
N THR A 59 -14.09 16.37 1.76
CA THR A 59 -15.36 16.58 1.08
C THR A 59 -15.09 16.86 -0.39
N ILE A 60 -15.77 16.17 -1.28
CA ILE A 60 -15.73 16.46 -2.72
C ILE A 60 -16.83 17.49 -3.02
N TRP A 61 -16.47 18.55 -3.72
CA TRP A 61 -17.41 19.53 -4.27
C TRP A 61 -17.32 19.55 -5.79
N ASN A 62 -18.47 19.42 -6.43
CA ASN A 62 -18.53 19.39 -7.89
C ASN A 62 -18.35 20.81 -8.46
N THR A 63 -17.27 21.03 -9.21
CA THR A 63 -16.96 22.30 -9.86
C THR A 63 -17.82 22.58 -11.10
N ASP A 64 -18.59 21.62 -11.57
CA ASP A 64 -19.57 21.84 -12.65
C ASP A 64 -20.74 22.71 -12.17
N SER A 65 -20.93 22.80 -10.85
CA SER A 65 -21.80 23.80 -10.22
C SER A 65 -21.11 25.16 -10.21
N ALA A 66 -21.88 26.22 -10.40
CA ALA A 66 -21.35 27.60 -10.42
C ALA A 66 -21.19 28.23 -9.03
N ALA A 67 -21.17 27.43 -7.96
CA ALA A 67 -21.11 27.88 -6.58
C ALA A 67 -19.98 27.21 -5.81
N LEU A 68 -19.54 27.84 -4.71
CA LEU A 68 -18.67 27.22 -3.71
C LEU A 68 -19.50 26.58 -2.59
N PRO A 69 -18.99 25.56 -1.90
CA PRO A 69 -19.58 25.14 -0.63
C PRO A 69 -19.39 26.21 0.44
N THR A 70 -20.08 26.08 1.56
CA THR A 70 -19.77 26.89 2.76
C THR A 70 -18.32 26.58 3.18
N LEU A 71 -17.48 27.62 3.20
CA LEU A 71 -16.07 27.48 3.55
C LEU A 71 -15.80 27.74 5.03
N GLU A 72 -16.61 28.64 5.63
CA GLU A 72 -16.45 29.08 7.01
C GLU A 72 -17.78 29.42 7.67
N THR A 73 -17.80 29.40 9.01
CA THR A 73 -18.91 29.91 9.82
C THR A 73 -18.33 30.77 10.96
N GLY A 74 -18.51 32.07 10.85
CA GLY A 74 -17.85 33.02 11.76
C GLY A 74 -16.33 33.00 11.59
N ASN A 75 -15.59 32.66 12.66
CA ASN A 75 -14.12 32.46 12.63
C ASN A 75 -13.74 30.97 12.58
N HIS A 76 -14.61 30.10 12.13
CA HIS A 76 -14.37 28.69 12.02
C HIS A 76 -14.24 28.28 10.53
N ALA A 77 -13.02 27.95 10.12
CA ALA A 77 -12.71 27.37 8.81
C ALA A 77 -13.13 25.90 8.76
N LEU A 78 -13.90 25.50 7.77
CA LEU A 78 -14.40 24.14 7.62
C LEU A 78 -13.41 23.22 6.86
N TYR A 79 -12.31 23.78 6.36
CA TYR A 79 -11.29 23.03 5.62
C TYR A 79 -9.89 23.58 5.90
N GLN A 80 -8.94 22.70 6.21
CA GLN A 80 -7.53 23.06 6.43
C GLN A 80 -6.72 23.18 5.14
N GLY A 81 -7.20 22.61 4.04
CA GLY A 81 -6.51 22.56 2.76
C GLY A 81 -7.47 22.33 1.61
N ILE A 82 -7.04 22.68 0.40
CA ILE A 82 -7.83 22.54 -0.82
C ILE A 82 -7.00 21.76 -1.84
N ILE A 83 -7.57 20.72 -2.43
CA ILE A 83 -6.96 19.96 -3.53
C ILE A 83 -7.87 20.06 -4.75
N MET A 84 -7.28 20.41 -5.90
CA MET A 84 -7.92 20.33 -7.21
C MET A 84 -7.26 19.21 -8.01
N PRO A 85 -7.95 18.11 -8.30
CA PRO A 85 -7.43 17.06 -9.18
C PRO A 85 -6.98 17.59 -10.54
N ILE A 86 -7.78 18.43 -11.15
CA ILE A 86 -7.47 19.20 -12.38
C ILE A 86 -7.66 20.68 -12.09
N SER A 87 -6.78 21.53 -12.62
CA SER A 87 -6.88 22.97 -12.46
C SER A 87 -8.10 23.57 -13.13
N ASP A 88 -8.58 24.67 -12.58
CA ASP A 88 -9.64 25.48 -13.15
C ASP A 88 -9.44 26.94 -12.75
N ALA A 89 -9.21 27.83 -13.74
CA ALA A 89 -8.95 29.24 -13.54
C ALA A 89 -10.08 29.93 -12.75
N ARG A 90 -11.31 29.44 -12.86
CA ARG A 90 -12.47 30.00 -12.11
C ARG A 90 -12.30 29.91 -10.60
N TYR A 91 -11.48 28.96 -10.12
CA TYR A 91 -11.23 28.70 -8.70
C TYR A 91 -9.82 29.10 -8.28
N MET A 92 -8.82 29.00 -9.17
CA MET A 92 -7.40 29.17 -8.82
C MET A 92 -6.88 30.57 -9.10
N ASN A 93 -7.28 31.19 -10.21
CA ASN A 93 -6.69 32.43 -10.70
C ASN A 93 -7.46 33.66 -10.17
N PRO A 94 -6.93 34.36 -9.15
CA PRO A 94 -7.59 35.53 -8.57
C PRO A 94 -7.64 36.73 -9.55
N PHE A 95 -6.85 36.68 -10.63
CA PHE A 95 -6.76 37.73 -11.65
C PHE A 95 -7.67 37.44 -12.85
N SER A 96 -8.40 36.32 -12.84
CA SER A 96 -9.36 35.94 -13.90
C SER A 96 -10.65 36.78 -13.88
N GLY A 97 -10.87 37.58 -12.85
CA GLY A 97 -12.14 38.25 -12.59
C GLY A 97 -13.24 37.36 -12.01
N SER A 98 -12.92 36.12 -11.70
CA SER A 98 -13.85 35.16 -11.09
C SER A 98 -14.12 35.50 -9.61
N ALA A 99 -15.39 35.64 -9.25
CA ALA A 99 -15.80 35.79 -7.86
C ALA A 99 -15.46 34.55 -7.01
N LEU A 100 -15.46 33.35 -7.61
CA LEU A 100 -15.11 32.10 -6.93
C LEU A 100 -13.63 32.09 -6.55
N ALA A 101 -12.72 32.43 -7.47
CA ALA A 101 -11.30 32.54 -7.21
C ALA A 101 -10.99 33.62 -6.15
N THR A 102 -11.68 34.76 -6.22
CA THR A 102 -11.57 35.87 -5.24
C THR A 102 -12.00 35.37 -3.85
N THR A 103 -13.11 34.69 -3.74
CA THR A 103 -13.62 34.14 -2.48
C THR A 103 -12.66 33.10 -1.88
N LEU A 104 -12.12 32.17 -2.71
CA LEU A 104 -11.14 31.19 -2.27
C LEU A 104 -9.82 31.86 -1.83
N ALA A 105 -9.34 32.85 -2.58
CA ALA A 105 -8.14 33.62 -2.21
C ALA A 105 -8.33 34.30 -0.86
N ARG A 106 -9.51 34.91 -0.63
CA ARG A 106 -9.87 35.54 0.65
C ARG A 106 -9.84 34.54 1.80
N TYR A 107 -10.45 33.35 1.61
CA TYR A 107 -10.44 32.26 2.58
C TYR A 107 -9.01 31.81 2.89
N GLN A 108 -8.16 31.64 1.86
CA GLN A 108 -6.76 31.25 2.03
C GLN A 108 -5.97 32.31 2.84
N PHE A 109 -6.16 33.60 2.59
CA PHE A 109 -5.52 34.66 3.36
C PHE A 109 -5.98 34.67 4.83
N LYS A 110 -7.31 34.57 5.06
CA LYS A 110 -7.87 34.61 6.42
C LYS A 110 -7.38 33.47 7.30
N TYR A 111 -7.32 32.26 6.76
CA TYR A 111 -7.01 31.06 7.54
C TYR A 111 -5.65 30.43 7.23
N ASN A 112 -4.85 31.08 6.40
CA ASN A 112 -3.57 30.55 5.94
C ASN A 112 -3.69 29.14 5.32
N VAL A 113 -4.74 28.91 4.52
CA VAL A 113 -5.05 27.63 3.86
C VAL A 113 -4.30 27.53 2.53
N ARG A 114 -3.68 26.39 2.26
CA ARG A 114 -2.99 26.09 1.02
C ARG A 114 -3.92 25.44 0.00
N LEU A 115 -3.66 25.67 -1.30
CA LEU A 115 -4.32 25.01 -2.41
C LEU A 115 -3.28 24.28 -3.28
N ALA A 116 -3.51 23.00 -3.58
CA ALA A 116 -2.71 22.24 -4.54
C ALA A 116 -3.57 21.85 -5.74
N SER A 117 -3.05 22.02 -6.95
CA SER A 117 -3.60 21.43 -8.16
C SER A 117 -2.67 20.32 -8.65
N VAL A 118 -3.24 19.14 -8.87
CA VAL A 118 -2.47 17.91 -9.11
C VAL A 118 -2.21 17.65 -10.59
N TYR A 119 -3.12 18.13 -11.46
CA TYR A 119 -2.87 18.23 -12.91
C TYR A 119 -3.24 19.63 -13.37
N THR A 120 -2.23 20.44 -13.66
CA THR A 120 -2.40 21.88 -13.82
C THR A 120 -2.14 22.35 -15.24
N TRP A 121 -3.12 23.03 -15.84
CA TRP A 121 -2.86 23.93 -16.95
C TRP A 121 -2.17 25.20 -16.39
N PRO A 122 -0.95 25.55 -16.88
CA PRO A 122 -0.17 26.63 -16.25
C PRO A 122 -0.90 27.97 -16.13
N GLY A 123 -1.66 28.36 -17.17
CA GLY A 123 -2.40 29.62 -17.19
C GLY A 123 -3.48 29.77 -16.13
N ASP A 124 -3.99 28.64 -15.58
CA ASP A 124 -5.00 28.66 -14.52
C ASP A 124 -4.47 29.15 -13.19
N THR A 125 -3.18 29.17 -12.99
CA THR A 125 -2.56 29.53 -11.71
C THR A 125 -2.52 31.03 -11.43
N GLY A 126 -2.52 31.85 -12.50
CA GLY A 126 -2.27 33.28 -12.42
C GLY A 126 -0.83 33.70 -12.12
N CYS A 127 0.09 32.75 -11.94
CA CYS A 127 1.52 32.99 -11.64
C CYS A 127 2.46 32.26 -12.58
N MET A 128 2.01 31.24 -13.29
CA MET A 128 2.77 30.47 -14.26
C MET A 128 2.18 30.63 -15.66
N GLN A 129 3.02 30.49 -16.68
CA GLN A 129 2.61 30.45 -18.08
C GLN A 129 3.10 29.17 -18.74
N TYR A 130 2.33 28.73 -19.73
CA TYR A 130 2.64 27.59 -20.58
C TYR A 130 3.81 27.93 -21.53
N VAL A 131 4.78 27.01 -21.64
CA VAL A 131 5.92 27.16 -22.56
C VAL A 131 6.16 25.93 -23.45
N GLY A 132 5.34 24.91 -23.34
CA GLY A 132 5.42 23.70 -24.14
C GLY A 132 4.82 22.50 -23.42
N TYR A 133 4.83 21.36 -24.12
CA TYR A 133 4.32 20.11 -23.55
C TYR A 133 5.16 18.91 -24.00
N ARG A 134 4.92 17.76 -23.37
CA ARG A 134 5.44 16.47 -23.77
C ARG A 134 4.40 15.38 -23.49
N ASP A 135 4.13 14.54 -24.50
CA ASP A 135 3.51 13.23 -24.30
C ASP A 135 4.61 12.25 -23.88
N THR A 136 4.50 11.72 -22.69
CA THR A 136 5.53 10.84 -22.11
C THR A 136 5.24 9.35 -22.35
N THR A 137 4.23 8.99 -23.15
CA THR A 137 3.87 7.60 -23.45
C THR A 137 5.00 6.91 -24.21
N ALA A 138 5.47 7.49 -25.32
CA ALA A 138 6.55 6.94 -26.11
C ALA A 138 7.95 7.40 -25.65
N SER A 139 8.04 8.51 -24.93
CA SER A 139 9.31 9.12 -24.52
C SER A 139 9.20 9.66 -23.09
N PRO A 140 9.48 8.84 -22.09
CA PRO A 140 9.43 9.23 -20.69
C PRO A 140 10.25 10.49 -20.40
N LEU A 141 9.79 11.30 -19.44
CA LEU A 141 10.47 12.52 -19.02
C LEU A 141 11.18 12.27 -17.68
N ASN A 142 12.51 12.34 -17.70
CA ASN A 142 13.31 12.34 -16.47
C ASN A 142 13.24 13.72 -15.81
N THR A 143 12.75 13.75 -14.59
CA THR A 143 12.62 14.99 -13.80
C THR A 143 13.45 14.94 -12.54
N THR A 144 13.82 16.12 -12.02
CA THR A 144 14.60 16.24 -10.78
C THR A 144 13.99 17.26 -9.83
N LEU A 145 14.11 16.97 -8.54
CA LEU A 145 13.79 17.90 -7.46
C LEU A 145 14.86 19.00 -7.41
N THR A 146 14.43 20.25 -7.30
CA THR A 146 15.31 21.37 -6.96
C THR A 146 15.72 21.28 -5.48
N THR A 147 16.58 22.17 -5.00
CA THR A 147 16.92 22.24 -3.57
C THR A 147 15.68 22.46 -2.72
N THR A 148 14.78 23.34 -3.13
CA THR A 148 13.50 23.58 -2.44
C THR A 148 12.56 22.39 -2.56
N GLY A 149 12.53 21.71 -3.72
CA GLY A 149 11.77 20.48 -3.91
C GLY A 149 12.22 19.36 -2.97
N LYS A 150 13.53 19.21 -2.74
CA LYS A 150 14.05 18.22 -1.77
C LYS A 150 13.65 18.54 -0.32
N THR A 151 13.51 19.80 0.02
CA THR A 151 13.00 20.21 1.33
C THR A 151 11.50 19.94 1.46
N LEU A 152 10.75 20.15 0.38
CA LEU A 152 9.29 19.92 0.35
C LEU A 152 8.93 18.43 0.34
N PHE A 153 9.72 17.60 -0.35
CA PHE A 153 9.54 16.15 -0.47
C PHE A 153 10.74 15.38 0.14
N PRO A 154 11.02 15.51 1.44
CA PRO A 154 12.26 14.99 2.05
C PRO A 154 12.34 13.47 2.03
N TYR A 155 11.22 12.78 1.95
CA TYR A 155 11.12 11.32 1.89
C TYR A 155 11.40 10.73 0.50
N MET A 156 11.40 11.57 -0.55
CA MET A 156 11.64 11.10 -1.92
C MET A 156 13.12 10.88 -2.18
N ASN A 157 13.44 9.72 -2.75
CA ASN A 157 14.71 9.44 -3.36
C ASN A 157 14.65 9.65 -4.89
N ALA A 158 13.51 9.29 -5.51
CA ALA A 158 13.27 9.59 -6.92
C ALA A 158 13.30 11.10 -7.16
N GLY A 159 14.01 11.52 -8.19
CA GLY A 159 14.25 12.92 -8.48
C GLY A 159 15.34 13.59 -7.63
N SER A 160 15.93 12.89 -6.66
CA SER A 160 16.97 13.47 -5.80
C SER A 160 18.27 13.79 -6.55
N THR A 161 18.56 13.06 -7.61
CA THR A 161 19.71 13.28 -8.50
C THR A 161 19.33 12.99 -9.95
N THR A 162 20.18 13.40 -10.89
CA THR A 162 20.02 13.05 -12.30
C THR A 162 20.24 11.56 -12.59
N ALA A 163 20.99 10.87 -11.74
CA ALA A 163 21.21 9.43 -11.83
C ALA A 163 20.00 8.63 -11.30
N ASN A 164 19.18 9.24 -10.42
CA ASN A 164 17.94 8.66 -9.94
C ASN A 164 16.78 9.65 -10.16
N PRO A 165 16.35 9.87 -11.42
CA PRO A 165 15.28 10.81 -11.73
C PRO A 165 13.92 10.32 -11.23
N LEU A 166 13.00 11.24 -11.01
CA LEU A 166 11.57 10.90 -10.99
C LEU A 166 11.12 10.79 -12.46
N VAL A 167 10.81 9.58 -12.88
CA VAL A 167 10.39 9.32 -14.28
C VAL A 167 8.90 9.58 -14.40
N VAL A 168 8.52 10.56 -15.22
CA VAL A 168 7.13 10.80 -15.63
C VAL A 168 6.91 10.03 -16.94
N GLN A 169 5.98 9.09 -16.92
CA GLN A 169 5.67 8.19 -18.03
C GLN A 169 4.15 7.98 -18.16
N ASN A 170 3.68 7.75 -19.39
CA ASN A 170 2.26 7.55 -19.71
C ASN A 170 1.38 8.73 -19.24
N ALA A 171 1.90 9.94 -19.38
CA ALA A 171 1.29 11.14 -18.87
C ALA A 171 1.51 12.32 -19.84
N TRP A 172 0.48 13.15 -19.99
CA TRP A 172 0.63 14.42 -20.63
C TRP A 172 1.26 15.42 -19.65
N THR A 173 2.31 16.10 -20.06
CA THR A 173 3.07 17.00 -19.21
C THR A 173 3.17 18.37 -19.83
N TYR A 174 2.82 19.43 -19.11
CA TYR A 174 3.05 20.81 -19.50
C TYR A 174 4.33 21.33 -18.88
N PHE A 175 5.13 22.06 -19.68
CA PHE A 175 6.25 22.83 -19.17
C PHE A 175 5.79 24.24 -18.79
N MET A 176 6.31 24.73 -17.66
CA MET A 176 5.91 26.00 -17.06
C MET A 176 7.12 26.92 -16.89
N SER A 177 6.89 28.21 -17.06
CA SER A 177 7.76 29.27 -16.56
C SER A 177 6.96 30.31 -15.76
N PRO A 178 7.62 31.16 -14.95
CA PRO A 178 6.91 32.26 -14.32
C PRO A 178 6.15 33.12 -15.35
N ALA A 179 4.95 33.54 -15.02
CA ALA A 179 4.18 34.47 -15.86
C ALA A 179 4.96 35.77 -16.06
N SER A 180 4.81 36.38 -17.22
CA SER A 180 5.51 37.65 -17.54
C SER A 180 4.50 38.66 -18.09
N PRO A 181 4.22 39.78 -17.36
CA PRO A 181 4.73 40.09 -16.03
C PRO A 181 4.12 39.20 -14.92
N LEU A 182 4.86 39.00 -13.84
CA LEU A 182 4.27 38.45 -12.60
C LEU A 182 3.36 39.48 -11.93
N PRO A 183 2.22 39.07 -11.38
CA PRO A 183 1.41 39.96 -10.55
C PRO A 183 2.17 40.54 -9.38
N ALA A 184 1.88 41.78 -8.99
CA ALA A 184 2.54 42.45 -7.88
C ALA A 184 2.46 41.61 -6.58
N GLY A 185 3.59 41.54 -5.85
CA GLY A 185 3.71 40.76 -4.62
C GLY A 185 3.71 39.25 -4.81
N THR A 186 3.80 38.75 -6.07
CA THR A 186 3.82 37.32 -6.36
C THR A 186 5.26 36.83 -6.60
N THR A 187 5.58 35.66 -6.02
CA THR A 187 6.83 34.95 -6.29
C THR A 187 6.54 33.50 -6.65
N THR A 188 7.43 32.89 -7.46
CA THR A 188 7.32 31.50 -7.89
C THR A 188 8.57 30.73 -7.49
N THR A 189 8.40 29.46 -7.13
CA THR A 189 9.52 28.58 -6.79
C THR A 189 9.34 27.24 -7.51
N THR A 190 10.29 26.89 -8.37
CA THR A 190 10.29 25.56 -9.01
C THR A 190 10.62 24.49 -7.98
N GLN A 191 9.78 23.47 -7.88
CA GLN A 191 9.96 22.33 -7.00
C GLN A 191 10.51 21.12 -7.75
N ILE A 192 9.97 20.86 -8.94
CA ILE A 192 10.40 19.78 -9.84
C ILE A 192 10.63 20.37 -11.23
N GLN A 193 11.72 19.97 -11.87
CA GLN A 193 12.09 20.44 -13.18
C GLN A 193 12.33 19.28 -14.15
N GLY A 194 12.06 19.54 -15.43
CA GLY A 194 12.29 18.61 -16.53
C GLY A 194 12.84 19.33 -17.75
N THR A 195 13.62 18.62 -18.59
CA THR A 195 14.21 19.18 -19.80
C THR A 195 13.33 18.88 -21.00
N ALA A 196 12.89 19.92 -21.68
CA ALA A 196 12.12 19.81 -22.92
C ALA A 196 13.00 19.28 -24.08
N SER A 197 12.38 18.87 -25.18
CA SER A 197 13.08 18.39 -26.38
C SER A 197 14.02 19.43 -26.99
N THR A 198 13.79 20.71 -26.70
CA THR A 198 14.66 21.83 -27.10
C THR A 198 15.96 21.91 -26.29
N GLY A 199 16.16 21.08 -25.28
CA GLY A 199 17.30 21.14 -24.36
C GLY A 199 17.13 22.15 -23.22
N VAL A 200 16.05 22.93 -23.19
CA VAL A 200 15.79 23.90 -22.12
C VAL A 200 15.07 23.21 -20.94
N THR A 201 15.54 23.51 -19.73
CA THR A 201 14.93 23.00 -18.49
C THR A 201 13.85 23.96 -17.99
N TYR A 202 12.68 23.42 -17.72
CA TYR A 202 11.52 24.16 -17.25
C TYR A 202 10.96 23.51 -15.98
N SER A 203 10.09 24.25 -15.28
CA SER A 203 9.31 23.70 -14.19
C SER A 203 8.23 22.75 -14.70
N VAL A 204 8.00 21.66 -13.95
CA VAL A 204 6.86 20.75 -14.08
C VAL A 204 6.10 20.60 -12.74
N ALA A 205 6.64 21.19 -11.67
CA ALA A 205 5.90 21.46 -10.43
C ALA A 205 6.46 22.72 -9.76
N SER A 206 5.60 23.63 -9.38
CA SER A 206 5.96 24.93 -8.77
C SER A 206 5.04 25.24 -7.61
N THR A 207 5.55 26.06 -6.68
CA THR A 207 4.70 26.78 -5.73
C THR A 207 4.72 28.28 -6.07
N CYS A 208 3.56 28.91 -5.90
CA CYS A 208 3.41 30.35 -6.03
C CYS A 208 2.98 30.94 -4.69
N LEU A 209 3.67 31.98 -4.26
CA LEU A 209 3.32 32.80 -3.11
C LEU A 209 2.71 34.10 -3.61
N PHE A 210 1.50 34.40 -3.19
CA PHE A 210 0.80 35.64 -3.51
C PHE A 210 0.75 36.52 -2.26
N GLY A 211 1.27 37.74 -2.35
CA GLY A 211 1.14 38.75 -1.28
C GLY A 211 -0.28 39.22 -1.13
N ASN A 212 -0.69 39.48 0.09
CA ASN A 212 -1.99 40.08 0.40
C ASN A 212 -1.92 41.60 0.21
N THR A 213 -2.48 42.12 -0.88
CA THR A 213 -2.45 43.54 -1.23
C THR A 213 -3.55 44.33 -0.51
N THR A 214 -4.54 43.66 0.07
CA THR A 214 -5.65 44.27 0.82
C THR A 214 -5.96 43.51 2.10
N PRO A 215 -4.98 43.47 3.05
CA PRO A 215 -5.15 42.68 4.27
C PRO A 215 -6.22 43.27 5.18
N LEU A 216 -7.02 42.42 5.80
CA LEU A 216 -7.83 42.75 6.96
C LEU A 216 -7.07 42.36 8.23
N ALA A 217 -7.52 42.90 9.37
CA ALA A 217 -6.90 42.57 10.66
C ALA A 217 -6.97 41.05 10.91
N GLY A 218 -5.82 40.46 11.21
CA GLY A 218 -5.69 39.02 11.44
C GLY A 218 -5.49 38.15 10.19
N ASP A 219 -5.43 38.73 9.00
CA ASP A 219 -5.11 37.97 7.78
C ASP A 219 -3.63 37.59 7.69
N SER A 220 -3.34 36.48 7.03
CA SER A 220 -2.00 36.18 6.52
C SER A 220 -1.52 37.26 5.55
N THR A 221 -0.22 37.53 5.57
CA THR A 221 0.42 38.46 4.61
C THR A 221 0.56 37.84 3.21
N SER A 222 0.38 36.53 3.11
CA SER A 222 0.46 35.79 1.84
C SER A 222 -0.37 34.52 1.86
N ARG A 223 -0.64 33.96 0.67
CA ARG A 223 -1.20 32.64 0.46
C ARG A 223 -0.35 31.85 -0.54
N GLU A 224 -0.44 30.54 -0.47
CA GLU A 224 0.36 29.66 -1.32
C GLU A 224 -0.53 28.74 -2.15
N ILE A 225 -0.14 28.53 -3.42
CA ILE A 225 -0.67 27.45 -4.25
C ILE A 225 0.48 26.57 -4.74
N MET A 226 0.21 25.28 -4.93
CA MET A 226 1.08 24.34 -5.62
C MET A 226 0.45 23.95 -6.96
N ALA A 227 1.25 23.93 -8.02
CA ALA A 227 0.87 23.50 -9.33
C ALA A 227 1.77 22.33 -9.76
N VAL A 228 1.21 21.16 -10.02
CA VAL A 228 1.86 20.02 -10.67
C VAL A 228 1.28 19.91 -12.07
N SER A 229 2.12 19.82 -13.11
CA SER A 229 1.65 20.00 -14.48
C SER A 229 1.74 18.74 -15.36
N PHE A 230 1.94 17.58 -14.75
CA PHE A 230 1.83 16.30 -15.44
C PHE A 230 0.60 15.54 -14.95
N ASP A 231 0.03 14.75 -15.89
CA ASP A 231 -1.15 13.94 -15.64
C ASP A 231 -0.97 13.00 -14.44
N ASN A 232 -2.06 12.72 -13.76
CA ASN A 232 -2.10 11.99 -12.51
C ASN A 232 -3.24 10.95 -12.53
N ASN A 233 -2.91 9.71 -12.18
CA ASN A 233 -3.89 8.65 -11.95
C ASN A 233 -3.40 7.68 -10.88
N PRO A 234 -4.25 6.79 -10.33
CA PRO A 234 -3.88 5.92 -9.20
C PRO A 234 -2.89 4.79 -9.53
N PHE A 235 -2.45 4.67 -10.79
CA PHE A 235 -1.55 3.60 -11.25
C PHE A 235 -0.18 4.11 -11.69
N LEU A 236 0.00 5.41 -11.90
CA LEU A 236 1.26 6.00 -12.33
C LEU A 236 2.24 6.12 -11.17
N MET A 237 3.45 5.57 -11.33
CA MET A 237 4.47 5.55 -10.28
C MET A 237 4.85 6.96 -9.79
N HIS A 238 4.95 7.94 -10.69
CA HIS A 238 5.23 9.33 -10.31
C HIS A 238 4.07 9.94 -9.49
N SER A 239 2.81 9.60 -9.82
CA SER A 239 1.64 10.03 -9.04
C SER A 239 1.66 9.44 -7.64
N LEU A 240 1.85 8.12 -7.52
CA LEU A 240 1.94 7.43 -6.23
C LEU A 240 3.07 7.99 -5.36
N THR A 241 4.23 8.26 -5.98
CA THR A 241 5.40 8.77 -5.26
C THR A 241 5.18 10.17 -4.69
N LEU A 242 4.49 11.06 -5.41
CA LEU A 242 4.29 12.46 -5.02
C LEU A 242 3.08 12.67 -4.10
N SER A 243 2.07 11.83 -4.20
CA SER A 243 0.74 12.05 -3.59
C SER A 243 0.79 12.38 -2.11
N TYR A 244 1.57 11.63 -1.33
CA TYR A 244 1.74 11.92 0.10
C TYR A 244 2.29 13.32 0.36
N GLY A 245 3.32 13.73 -0.40
CA GLY A 245 3.94 15.05 -0.22
C GLY A 245 2.99 16.20 -0.52
N ILE A 246 2.10 16.03 -1.49
CA ILE A 246 1.05 17.01 -1.81
C ILE A 246 0.08 17.12 -0.64
N VAL A 247 -0.39 16.00 -0.09
CA VAL A 247 -1.29 16.00 1.09
C VAL A 247 -0.57 16.62 2.28
N ASN A 248 0.66 16.20 2.57
CA ASN A 248 1.44 16.73 3.68
C ASN A 248 1.68 18.24 3.54
N TRP A 249 1.94 18.73 2.34
CA TRP A 249 2.13 20.16 2.09
C TRP A 249 0.83 20.95 2.27
N VAL A 250 -0.27 20.49 1.69
CA VAL A 250 -1.56 21.18 1.73
C VAL A 250 -2.13 21.26 3.16
N THR A 251 -1.83 20.24 3.98
CA THR A 251 -2.23 20.16 5.39
C THR A 251 -1.20 20.72 6.37
N ARG A 252 -0.09 21.28 5.85
CA ARG A 252 1.03 21.80 6.68
C ARG A 252 1.62 20.75 7.62
N GLY A 253 1.57 19.48 7.24
CA GLY A 253 2.08 18.36 8.03
C GLY A 253 1.23 17.97 9.25
N LEU A 254 0.04 18.56 9.40
CA LEU A 254 -0.90 18.24 10.46
C LEU A 254 -2.20 17.75 9.87
N PHE A 255 -2.57 16.48 10.10
CA PHE A 255 -3.81 15.90 9.59
C PHE A 255 -4.25 14.69 10.39
N VAL A 256 -5.55 14.42 10.41
CA VAL A 256 -6.10 13.13 10.84
C VAL A 256 -5.71 12.09 9.80
N GLY A 257 -5.10 11.01 10.26
CA GLY A 257 -4.56 9.98 9.39
C GLY A 257 -3.08 9.71 9.65
N VAL A 258 -2.54 8.69 9.00
CA VAL A 258 -1.14 8.27 9.16
C VAL A 258 -0.64 7.56 7.91
N ARG A 259 0.66 7.68 7.64
CA ARG A 259 1.36 6.94 6.61
C ARG A 259 2.23 5.86 7.22
N HIS A 260 2.06 4.61 6.75
CA HIS A 260 3.02 3.52 6.96
C HIS A 260 3.15 2.71 5.69
N THR A 261 4.34 2.22 5.39
CA THR A 261 4.56 1.26 4.31
C THR A 261 4.58 -0.14 4.89
N TYR A 262 3.86 -1.06 4.26
CA TYR A 262 3.74 -2.44 4.72
C TYR A 262 4.19 -3.42 3.64
N MET A 263 4.79 -4.53 4.08
CA MET A 263 5.05 -5.72 3.25
C MET A 263 5.03 -6.95 4.15
N ASP A 264 4.13 -7.89 3.88
CA ASP A 264 4.02 -9.17 4.58
C ASP A 264 4.02 -10.30 3.55
N PRO A 265 5.20 -10.85 3.19
CA PRO A 265 5.29 -12.03 2.33
C PRO A 265 4.78 -13.25 3.11
N GLN A 266 3.74 -13.92 2.58
CA GLN A 266 3.14 -15.12 3.14
C GLN A 266 3.39 -16.29 2.20
N PHE A 267 3.95 -17.36 2.76
CA PHE A 267 4.29 -18.59 2.05
C PHE A 267 3.35 -19.71 2.50
N ASP A 268 2.55 -20.21 1.57
CA ASP A 268 1.63 -21.30 1.81
C ASP A 268 2.34 -22.67 1.67
N ASP A 269 1.70 -23.71 2.13
CA ASP A 269 2.07 -25.13 1.98
C ASP A 269 3.36 -25.53 2.68
N ILE A 270 3.77 -24.77 3.72
CA ILE A 270 4.94 -25.14 4.49
C ILE A 270 4.75 -26.51 5.16
N GLY A 271 5.56 -27.46 4.74
CA GLY A 271 5.53 -28.85 5.23
C GLY A 271 5.13 -29.86 4.15
N ILE A 272 4.28 -29.50 3.21
CA ILE A 272 3.81 -30.36 2.11
C ILE A 272 4.46 -29.97 0.77
N PRO A 273 4.47 -30.87 -0.25
CA PRO A 273 4.95 -30.55 -1.58
C PRO A 273 3.91 -29.75 -2.40
N ASP A 274 4.42 -28.88 -3.30
CA ASP A 274 3.67 -28.28 -4.40
C ASP A 274 3.97 -29.04 -5.71
N GLU A 275 3.00 -29.15 -6.58
CA GLU A 275 3.21 -29.63 -7.96
C GLU A 275 4.07 -28.62 -8.72
N ILE A 276 4.81 -29.07 -9.71
CA ILE A 276 5.68 -28.23 -10.54
C ILE A 276 5.17 -28.12 -11.97
N TYR A 277 5.07 -26.88 -12.44
CA TYR A 277 4.68 -26.57 -13.82
C TYR A 277 5.44 -27.42 -14.85
N PRO A 278 4.79 -28.00 -15.88
CA PRO A 278 3.41 -27.69 -16.31
C PRO A 278 2.31 -28.59 -15.72
N TYR A 279 2.60 -29.39 -14.73
CA TYR A 279 1.65 -30.33 -14.17
C TYR A 279 1.03 -29.85 -12.88
N ALA A 280 -0.23 -30.20 -12.68
CA ALA A 280 -0.97 -30.01 -11.44
C ALA A 280 -1.87 -31.24 -11.19
N GLN A 281 -2.29 -31.44 -9.94
CA GLN A 281 -3.23 -32.50 -9.58
C GLN A 281 -4.60 -31.91 -9.25
N SER A 282 -5.65 -32.53 -9.76
CA SER A 282 -7.02 -32.10 -9.45
C SER A 282 -7.46 -32.63 -8.09
N ASP A 283 -7.76 -31.74 -7.14
CA ASP A 283 -8.32 -32.11 -5.84
C ASP A 283 -9.64 -32.90 -5.93
N LEU A 284 -10.45 -32.60 -6.97
CA LEU A 284 -11.73 -33.29 -7.15
C LEU A 284 -11.60 -34.73 -7.62
N THR A 285 -10.60 -35.05 -8.41
CA THR A 285 -10.47 -36.34 -9.09
C THR A 285 -9.21 -37.11 -8.74
N GLY A 286 -8.21 -36.42 -8.12
CA GLY A 286 -6.88 -36.97 -7.90
C GLY A 286 -6.09 -37.23 -9.20
N LEU A 287 -6.60 -36.75 -10.33
CA LEU A 287 -5.94 -36.92 -11.61
C LEU A 287 -4.92 -35.83 -11.85
N TRP A 288 -3.76 -36.20 -12.35
CA TRP A 288 -2.76 -35.26 -12.86
C TRP A 288 -3.18 -34.69 -14.20
N TYR A 289 -2.91 -33.45 -14.46
CA TYR A 289 -3.16 -32.80 -15.74
C TYR A 289 -2.05 -31.80 -16.11
N ASP A 290 -1.79 -31.66 -17.39
CA ASP A 290 -0.94 -30.61 -17.93
C ASP A 290 -1.77 -29.33 -18.05
N VAL A 291 -1.43 -28.30 -17.31
CA VAL A 291 -2.17 -27.01 -17.26
C VAL A 291 -2.27 -26.31 -18.63
N ARG A 292 -1.36 -26.61 -19.57
CA ARG A 292 -1.32 -26.03 -20.91
C ARG A 292 -2.30 -26.70 -21.88
N THR A 293 -2.54 -28.02 -21.72
CA THR A 293 -3.29 -28.84 -22.68
C THR A 293 -4.58 -29.37 -22.10
N GLY A 294 -4.72 -29.42 -20.77
CA GLY A 294 -5.82 -30.08 -20.07
C GLY A 294 -5.80 -31.60 -20.16
N GLN A 295 -4.75 -32.21 -20.72
CA GLN A 295 -4.63 -33.66 -20.78
C GLN A 295 -4.41 -34.25 -19.39
N THR A 296 -5.21 -35.23 -19.02
CA THR A 296 -5.19 -35.88 -17.71
C THR A 296 -4.49 -37.24 -17.76
N THR A 297 -3.87 -37.64 -16.64
CA THR A 297 -3.26 -38.93 -16.40
C THR A 297 -3.54 -39.41 -14.98
N ASN A 298 -3.66 -40.72 -14.78
CA ASN A 298 -3.92 -41.32 -13.47
C ASN A 298 -2.67 -41.49 -12.61
N THR A 299 -1.51 -41.19 -13.15
CA THR A 299 -0.22 -41.31 -12.45
C THR A 299 0.51 -40.01 -12.57
N SER A 300 1.21 -39.65 -11.50
CA SER A 300 2.18 -38.54 -11.56
C SER A 300 3.10 -38.77 -12.76
N PRO A 301 3.25 -37.78 -13.66
CA PRO A 301 4.02 -37.96 -14.89
C PRO A 301 5.47 -38.34 -14.56
N PRO A 302 5.91 -39.57 -14.87
CA PRO A 302 7.23 -40.03 -14.47
C PRO A 302 8.32 -39.27 -15.23
N GLY A 303 9.23 -38.65 -14.50
CA GLY A 303 10.49 -38.13 -15.03
C GLY A 303 10.40 -36.93 -15.97
N GLN A 304 9.30 -36.23 -15.99
CA GLN A 304 9.11 -35.06 -16.86
C GLN A 304 8.75 -33.80 -16.09
N CYS A 305 9.52 -33.46 -15.08
CA CYS A 305 9.64 -32.07 -14.67
C CYS A 305 10.60 -31.36 -15.62
N PRO A 306 10.09 -30.71 -16.67
CA PRO A 306 10.89 -30.57 -17.87
C PRO A 306 11.67 -29.28 -17.97
N LEU A 307 11.35 -28.29 -17.17
CA LEU A 307 11.89 -26.96 -17.40
C LEU A 307 12.93 -26.62 -16.32
N GLY A 308 14.19 -27.07 -16.57
CA GLY A 308 15.36 -26.68 -15.79
C GLY A 308 15.74 -27.63 -14.65
N SER A 309 14.96 -28.62 -14.32
CA SER A 309 15.44 -29.73 -13.46
C SER A 309 16.35 -30.63 -14.30
N PRO A 310 17.56 -31.02 -13.81
CA PRO A 310 18.35 -32.02 -14.50
C PRO A 310 17.50 -33.28 -14.74
N PRO A 311 17.59 -33.91 -15.91
CA PRO A 311 16.91 -35.18 -16.15
C PRO A 311 17.21 -36.18 -15.03
N GLY A 312 16.19 -36.70 -14.38
CA GLY A 312 16.36 -37.61 -13.24
C GLY A 312 16.56 -36.92 -11.89
N SER A 313 16.25 -35.62 -11.75
CA SER A 313 16.19 -35.01 -10.43
C SER A 313 15.16 -35.75 -9.58
N VAL A 314 15.67 -36.43 -8.58
CA VAL A 314 14.85 -37.05 -7.54
C VAL A 314 14.48 -35.95 -6.57
N ASN A 315 13.22 -35.78 -6.27
CA ASN A 315 12.79 -34.95 -5.15
C ASN A 315 13.55 -35.44 -3.90
N PRO A 316 14.43 -34.66 -3.30
CA PRO A 316 15.28 -35.11 -2.20
C PRO A 316 14.47 -35.54 -0.97
N ASN A 317 13.21 -35.13 -0.87
CA ASN A 317 12.33 -35.44 0.25
C ASN A 317 11.45 -36.64 0.00
N THR A 318 11.03 -36.91 -1.24
CA THR A 318 10.13 -38.01 -1.52
C THR A 318 10.82 -39.22 -2.14
N GLY A 319 12.07 -39.05 -2.63
CA GLY A 319 12.77 -40.11 -3.37
C GLY A 319 12.10 -40.47 -4.71
N THR A 320 11.08 -39.71 -5.11
CA THR A 320 10.32 -39.96 -6.37
C THR A 320 10.79 -39.01 -7.46
N THR A 321 10.58 -39.38 -8.71
CA THR A 321 10.76 -38.55 -9.89
C THR A 321 9.51 -37.72 -10.20
N ALA A 322 8.63 -37.56 -9.21
CA ALA A 322 7.39 -36.81 -9.35
C ALA A 322 7.65 -35.32 -9.63
N CYS A 323 6.76 -34.71 -10.40
CA CYS A 323 6.81 -33.26 -10.65
C CYS A 323 6.27 -32.46 -9.47
N GLU A 324 6.87 -32.67 -8.31
CA GLU A 324 6.56 -32.04 -7.03
C GLU A 324 7.83 -31.52 -6.38
N TYR A 325 7.70 -30.45 -5.64
CA TYR A 325 8.77 -29.93 -4.81
C TYR A 325 8.28 -29.63 -3.40
N ARG A 326 8.94 -30.19 -2.40
CA ARG A 326 8.82 -29.81 -1.00
C ARG A 326 10.13 -29.19 -0.55
N MET A 327 10.08 -28.02 0.08
CA MET A 327 11.27 -27.36 0.60
C MET A 327 12.04 -28.25 1.58
N VAL A 328 13.34 -28.03 1.65
CA VAL A 328 14.28 -28.75 2.53
C VAL A 328 14.90 -27.78 3.53
N GLY A 329 15.66 -28.30 4.51
CA GLY A 329 16.31 -27.48 5.53
C GLY A 329 17.21 -26.40 4.94
N THR A 330 17.94 -26.65 3.86
CA THR A 330 18.75 -25.63 3.19
C THR A 330 17.96 -24.48 2.57
N ASP A 331 16.72 -24.74 2.13
CA ASP A 331 15.83 -23.67 1.65
C ASP A 331 15.34 -22.80 2.81
N PHE A 332 15.05 -23.45 3.95
CA PHE A 332 14.68 -22.76 5.19
C PHE A 332 15.81 -21.85 5.68
N ASP A 333 17.04 -22.38 5.75
CA ASP A 333 18.23 -21.60 6.10
C ASP A 333 18.46 -20.45 5.12
N ASN A 334 18.26 -20.69 3.84
CA ASN A 334 18.44 -19.65 2.82
C ASN A 334 17.40 -18.54 2.98
N ALA A 335 16.15 -18.88 3.28
CA ALA A 335 15.08 -17.90 3.54
C ALA A 335 15.39 -17.05 4.80
N MET A 336 15.87 -17.68 5.87
CA MET A 336 16.31 -17.02 7.10
C MET A 336 17.48 -16.06 6.82
N ASN A 337 18.56 -16.56 6.17
CA ASN A 337 19.73 -15.76 5.83
C ASN A 337 19.42 -14.59 4.89
N TRP A 338 18.48 -14.77 3.96
CA TRP A 338 17.99 -13.68 3.11
C TRP A 338 17.32 -12.59 3.95
N GLN A 339 16.42 -12.98 4.85
CA GLN A 339 15.70 -12.08 5.75
C GLN A 339 16.66 -11.26 6.61
N ASP A 340 17.63 -11.91 7.23
CA ASP A 340 18.66 -11.28 8.05
C ASP A 340 19.52 -10.31 7.25
N THR A 341 19.97 -10.73 6.06
CA THR A 341 20.78 -9.91 5.16
C THR A 341 20.04 -8.64 4.74
N VAL A 342 18.77 -8.77 4.38
CA VAL A 342 17.93 -7.64 3.99
C VAL A 342 17.72 -6.69 5.17
N ASN A 343 17.40 -7.21 6.35
CA ASN A 343 17.18 -6.41 7.54
C ASN A 343 18.46 -5.68 7.99
N ALA A 344 19.63 -6.29 7.82
CA ALA A 344 20.91 -5.67 8.17
C ALA A 344 21.34 -4.59 7.16
N ASN A 345 21.06 -4.77 5.87
CA ASN A 345 21.68 -3.98 4.79
C ASN A 345 20.73 -3.01 4.07
N THR A 346 19.43 -3.15 4.22
CA THR A 346 18.46 -2.31 3.49
C THR A 346 17.89 -1.22 4.39
N ALA A 347 18.23 0.04 4.10
CA ALA A 347 17.85 1.20 4.92
C ALA A 347 16.34 1.33 5.21
N ASN A 348 15.48 0.78 4.35
CA ASN A 348 14.02 0.82 4.47
C ASN A 348 13.40 -0.56 4.76
N ALA A 349 14.19 -1.61 4.96
CA ALA A 349 13.65 -2.95 5.20
C ALA A 349 13.07 -3.13 6.62
N GLY A 350 13.49 -2.30 7.57
CA GLY A 350 12.96 -2.41 8.93
C GLY A 350 13.18 -3.82 9.52
N ALA A 351 12.13 -4.39 10.06
CA ALA A 351 12.12 -5.75 10.61
C ALA A 351 11.23 -6.67 9.74
N LEU A 352 11.61 -6.89 8.47
CA LEU A 352 10.93 -7.84 7.60
C LEU A 352 10.98 -9.24 8.19
N LYS A 353 9.81 -9.88 8.27
CA LYS A 353 9.69 -11.29 8.65
C LYS A 353 8.67 -11.98 7.75
N PHE A 354 9.07 -13.13 7.23
CA PHE A 354 8.17 -13.97 6.45
C PHE A 354 7.09 -14.58 7.34
N THR A 355 5.93 -14.79 6.76
CA THR A 355 4.81 -15.52 7.38
C THR A 355 4.71 -16.88 6.73
N MET A 356 4.85 -17.95 7.52
CA MET A 356 4.79 -19.34 7.08
C MET A 356 3.40 -19.91 7.41
N ALA A 357 2.60 -20.15 6.37
CA ALA A 357 1.32 -20.83 6.50
C ALA A 357 1.55 -22.33 6.35
N PHE A 358 1.51 -23.05 7.46
CA PHE A 358 2.01 -24.41 7.53
C PHE A 358 0.91 -25.47 7.59
N ASN A 359 1.23 -26.66 7.02
CA ASN A 359 0.44 -27.89 7.07
C ASN A 359 1.19 -28.93 7.92
N GLY A 360 0.67 -29.17 9.11
CA GLY A 360 1.34 -30.00 10.11
C GLY A 360 1.55 -31.45 9.69
N SER A 361 0.68 -32.01 8.84
CA SER A 361 0.79 -33.38 8.34
C SER A 361 2.11 -33.65 7.63
N GLY A 362 2.71 -32.63 7.02
CA GLY A 362 3.95 -32.76 6.26
C GLY A 362 5.22 -32.88 7.09
N PHE A 363 5.15 -32.74 8.41
CA PHE A 363 6.30 -32.85 9.32
C PHE A 363 6.47 -34.26 9.89
N SER A 364 7.57 -34.49 10.60
CA SER A 364 7.86 -35.74 11.29
C SER A 364 6.85 -36.10 12.36
N THR A 365 6.68 -37.40 12.63
CA THR A 365 5.79 -37.92 13.66
C THR A 365 6.17 -37.45 15.08
N ASP A 366 7.43 -37.10 15.31
CA ASP A 366 7.92 -36.57 16.59
C ASP A 366 7.26 -35.23 16.96
N PHE A 367 6.78 -34.50 15.94
CA PHE A 367 6.07 -33.24 16.09
C PHE A 367 4.57 -33.33 15.77
N GLY A 368 4.03 -34.56 15.63
CA GLY A 368 2.62 -34.77 15.34
C GLY A 368 2.24 -34.72 13.87
N GLY A 369 3.22 -34.71 12.97
CA GLY A 369 3.01 -34.90 11.53
C GLY A 369 2.77 -36.38 11.17
N LEU A 370 2.58 -36.65 9.88
CA LEU A 370 2.36 -38.03 9.39
C LEU A 370 3.69 -38.75 9.09
N GLY A 371 4.81 -38.03 9.01
CA GLY A 371 6.11 -38.61 8.69
C GLY A 371 6.20 -39.17 7.26
N ASN A 372 5.39 -38.62 6.37
CA ASN A 372 5.37 -39.07 4.96
C ASN A 372 6.60 -38.57 4.19
N TYR A 373 7.33 -37.62 4.71
CA TYR A 373 8.46 -36.96 4.05
C TYR A 373 9.69 -36.87 4.98
N PRO A 374 10.90 -37.05 4.42
CA PRO A 374 11.15 -37.66 3.12
C PRO A 374 10.85 -39.15 3.18
N THR A 375 10.65 -39.78 2.03
CA THR A 375 10.45 -41.24 1.96
C THR A 375 11.72 -41.99 2.34
N THR A 376 12.88 -41.36 2.32
CA THR A 376 14.19 -41.93 2.73
C THR A 376 15.07 -40.83 3.35
N GLY A 377 15.81 -41.15 4.39
CA GLY A 377 16.77 -40.23 5.04
C GLY A 377 16.13 -39.41 6.16
N THR A 378 16.80 -38.32 6.54
CA THR A 378 16.36 -37.41 7.62
C THR A 378 15.53 -36.27 7.05
N ASP A 379 14.43 -35.95 7.68
CA ASP A 379 13.65 -34.74 7.35
C ASP A 379 14.37 -33.47 7.84
N THR A 380 15.14 -32.91 6.93
CA THR A 380 15.93 -31.69 7.23
C THR A 380 15.05 -30.47 7.42
N LEU A 381 13.87 -30.40 6.78
CA LEU A 381 12.91 -29.30 7.01
C LEU A 381 12.38 -29.32 8.44
N THR A 382 11.95 -30.48 8.95
CA THR A 382 11.53 -30.62 10.35
C THR A 382 12.66 -30.26 11.31
N THR A 383 13.90 -30.67 11.01
CA THR A 383 15.07 -30.38 11.84
C THR A 383 15.31 -28.88 11.94
N GLU A 384 15.36 -28.18 10.81
CA GLU A 384 15.63 -26.72 10.78
C GLU A 384 14.45 -25.93 11.35
N THR A 385 13.21 -26.35 11.08
CA THR A 385 12.02 -25.73 11.68
C THR A 385 12.08 -25.79 13.20
N ASN A 386 12.46 -26.94 13.78
CA ASN A 386 12.58 -27.09 15.23
C ASN A 386 13.73 -26.28 15.84
N ALA A 387 14.81 -26.07 15.08
CA ALA A 387 15.97 -25.31 15.56
C ALA A 387 15.75 -23.79 15.50
N ASN A 388 15.02 -23.31 14.52
CA ASN A 388 14.97 -21.90 14.12
C ASN A 388 13.53 -21.36 13.90
N GLU A 389 12.52 -21.94 14.55
CA GLU A 389 11.11 -21.57 14.40
C GLU A 389 10.82 -20.09 14.70
N PHE A 390 11.57 -19.51 15.63
CA PHE A 390 11.43 -18.10 16.07
C PHE A 390 11.83 -17.08 15.00
N GLU A 391 12.45 -17.49 13.91
CA GLU A 391 12.86 -16.60 12.81
C GLU A 391 11.69 -16.14 11.98
N PHE A 392 10.60 -16.89 11.93
CA PHE A 392 9.44 -16.60 11.11
C PHE A 392 8.18 -16.33 11.93
N LYS A 393 7.15 -15.80 11.27
CA LYS A 393 5.79 -15.74 11.79
C LYS A 393 5.04 -16.98 11.28
N TRP A 394 4.21 -17.60 12.12
CA TRP A 394 3.52 -18.82 11.79
C TRP A 394 2.00 -18.64 11.83
N ILE A 395 1.32 -19.14 10.81
CA ILE A 395 -0.15 -19.19 10.73
C ILE A 395 -0.59 -20.58 10.25
N THR A 396 -1.78 -20.99 10.63
CA THR A 396 -2.32 -22.29 10.20
C THR A 396 -2.80 -22.24 8.74
N HIS A 397 -2.52 -23.32 8.00
CA HIS A 397 -3.04 -23.59 6.67
C HIS A 397 -3.81 -24.93 6.64
N THR A 398 -4.47 -25.30 7.73
CA THR A 398 -5.02 -26.61 8.07
C THR A 398 -3.93 -27.69 8.25
N TYR A 399 -4.33 -28.90 8.69
CA TYR A 399 -3.36 -29.94 8.99
C TYR A 399 -2.84 -30.65 7.73
N ASP A 400 -3.75 -31.13 6.88
CA ASP A 400 -3.42 -31.88 5.67
C ASP A 400 -3.84 -31.17 4.36
N HIS A 401 -3.98 -29.86 4.40
CA HIS A 401 -4.43 -29.04 3.28
C HIS A 401 -5.88 -29.33 2.87
N ALA A 402 -6.75 -29.68 3.82
CA ALA A 402 -8.14 -30.00 3.53
C ALA A 402 -8.91 -28.81 2.96
N LEU A 403 -9.57 -29.00 1.83
CA LEU A 403 -10.52 -28.03 1.28
C LEU A 403 -11.74 -27.92 2.20
N LEU A 404 -12.05 -26.71 2.66
CA LEU A 404 -13.07 -26.46 3.69
C LEU A 404 -14.48 -26.22 3.12
N ASP A 405 -14.74 -26.65 1.90
CA ASP A 405 -16.03 -26.64 1.22
C ASP A 405 -16.49 -28.06 0.82
N PRO A 406 -17.80 -28.33 0.73
CA PRO A 406 -18.29 -29.57 0.13
C PRO A 406 -17.80 -29.78 -1.31
N PRO A 407 -17.53 -31.00 -1.75
CA PRO A 407 -17.81 -32.27 -1.05
C PRO A 407 -16.73 -32.74 -0.05
N PHE A 408 -15.58 -32.05 0.03
CA PHE A 408 -14.43 -32.49 0.85
C PHE A 408 -14.70 -32.34 2.35
N THR A 409 -15.19 -31.18 2.77
CA THR A 409 -15.51 -30.87 4.16
C THR A 409 -17.00 -30.56 4.29
N THR A 410 -17.73 -31.43 4.97
CA THR A 410 -19.19 -31.33 5.12
C THR A 410 -19.64 -31.13 6.56
N THR A 411 -18.75 -31.33 7.54
CA THR A 411 -19.08 -31.26 8.97
C THR A 411 -18.14 -30.33 9.73
N ALA A 412 -18.69 -29.68 10.78
CA ALA A 412 -17.89 -28.88 11.72
C ALA A 412 -16.80 -29.70 12.42
N ALA A 413 -17.03 -31.01 12.64
CA ALA A 413 -16.07 -31.90 13.28
C ALA A 413 -14.81 -32.07 12.42
N GLN A 414 -14.93 -32.22 11.09
CA GLN A 414 -13.79 -32.28 10.17
C GLN A 414 -12.94 -31.00 10.26
N VAL A 415 -13.57 -29.83 10.14
CA VAL A 415 -12.86 -28.55 10.28
C VAL A 415 -12.14 -28.45 11.64
N THR A 416 -12.82 -28.84 12.71
CA THR A 416 -12.25 -28.79 14.06
C THR A 416 -11.06 -29.72 14.20
N THR A 417 -11.10 -30.90 13.61
CA THR A 417 -9.98 -31.85 13.61
C THR A 417 -8.77 -31.27 12.89
N GLU A 418 -8.96 -30.69 11.70
CA GLU A 418 -7.91 -30.01 10.96
C GLU A 418 -7.20 -28.93 11.81
N LEU A 419 -7.99 -28.07 12.44
CA LEU A 419 -7.46 -26.98 13.25
C LEU A 419 -6.76 -27.45 14.51
N GLN A 420 -7.32 -28.48 15.19
CA GLN A 420 -6.75 -29.04 16.42
C GLN A 420 -5.45 -29.79 16.14
N SER A 421 -5.41 -30.59 15.07
CA SER A 421 -4.22 -31.35 14.67
C SER A 421 -3.08 -30.38 14.29
N ASN A 422 -3.38 -29.38 13.49
CA ASN A 422 -2.36 -28.38 13.11
C ASN A 422 -1.88 -27.54 14.32
N HIS A 423 -2.79 -27.18 15.22
CA HIS A 423 -2.42 -26.50 16.46
C HIS A 423 -1.54 -27.36 17.37
N ALA A 424 -1.77 -28.67 17.45
CA ALA A 424 -0.94 -29.59 18.21
C ALA A 424 0.50 -29.64 17.67
N VAL A 425 0.67 -29.62 16.35
CA VAL A 425 1.98 -29.51 15.71
C VAL A 425 2.68 -28.21 16.08
N ALA A 426 1.97 -27.08 16.01
CA ALA A 426 2.53 -25.79 16.43
C ALA A 426 2.99 -25.78 17.89
N GLN A 427 2.25 -26.47 18.77
CA GLN A 427 2.62 -26.61 20.17
C GLN A 427 3.83 -27.53 20.37
N ALA A 428 3.92 -28.62 19.59
CA ALA A 428 5.04 -29.55 19.65
C ALA A 428 6.37 -28.90 19.22
N PHE A 429 6.34 -28.05 18.18
CA PHE A 429 7.49 -27.20 17.80
C PHE A 429 7.77 -26.07 18.78
N GLY A 430 6.78 -25.63 19.56
CA GLY A 430 6.89 -24.47 20.42
C GLY A 430 6.89 -23.13 19.70
N PHE A 431 6.21 -23.01 18.57
CA PHE A 431 6.20 -21.81 17.73
C PHE A 431 5.87 -20.53 18.52
N GLU A 432 6.88 -19.71 18.81
CA GLU A 432 6.73 -18.48 19.59
C GLU A 432 5.81 -17.46 18.92
N LYS A 433 5.90 -17.36 17.59
CA LYS A 433 5.17 -16.37 16.79
C LYS A 433 4.00 -16.98 16.03
N TYR A 434 3.30 -17.93 16.69
CA TYR A 434 2.10 -18.56 16.19
C TYR A 434 0.84 -17.96 16.82
N ASN A 435 -0.14 -17.68 15.99
CA ASN A 435 -1.43 -17.20 16.46
C ASN A 435 -2.58 -18.03 15.88
N LYS A 436 -3.21 -18.88 16.70
CA LYS A 436 -4.34 -19.72 16.30
C LYS A 436 -5.62 -18.96 15.91
N THR A 437 -5.67 -17.64 16.18
CA THR A 437 -6.83 -16.81 15.85
C THR A 437 -6.85 -16.32 14.41
N VAL A 438 -5.83 -16.64 13.64
CA VAL A 438 -5.69 -16.26 12.24
C VAL A 438 -5.42 -17.50 11.38
N ILE A 439 -5.93 -17.50 10.15
CA ILE A 439 -5.80 -18.62 9.21
C ILE A 439 -5.74 -18.14 7.75
N VAL A 440 -4.95 -18.86 6.94
CA VAL A 440 -5.13 -18.96 5.49
C VAL A 440 -5.76 -20.31 5.24
N THR A 441 -6.93 -20.35 4.61
CA THR A 441 -7.57 -21.63 4.27
C THR A 441 -7.04 -22.14 2.93
N PRO A 442 -6.83 -23.46 2.78
CA PRO A 442 -6.43 -24.07 1.51
C PRO A 442 -7.32 -23.61 0.36
N GLU A 443 -6.71 -23.22 -0.78
CA GLU A 443 -7.41 -22.69 -1.96
C GLU A 443 -8.39 -21.54 -1.65
N ILE A 444 -8.23 -20.86 -0.51
CA ILE A 444 -9.18 -19.83 -0.05
C ILE A 444 -10.61 -20.41 0.07
N SER A 445 -10.71 -21.69 0.42
CA SER A 445 -11.99 -22.41 0.58
C SER A 445 -12.69 -22.08 1.91
N GLY A 446 -13.97 -22.40 2.01
CA GLY A 446 -14.75 -22.29 3.23
C GLY A 446 -15.28 -20.89 3.59
N LEU A 447 -14.95 -19.86 2.83
CA LEU A 447 -15.26 -18.46 3.17
C LEU A 447 -16.76 -18.15 3.16
N TYR A 448 -17.55 -18.97 2.49
CA TYR A 448 -19.00 -18.79 2.39
C TYR A 448 -19.78 -19.97 2.96
N ASN A 449 -19.07 -20.94 3.55
CA ASN A 449 -19.66 -22.11 4.20
C ASN A 449 -19.94 -21.82 5.67
N ALA A 450 -21.22 -21.72 6.05
CA ALA A 450 -21.64 -21.42 7.43
C ALA A 450 -21.15 -22.46 8.45
N THR A 451 -21.07 -23.75 8.06
CA THR A 451 -20.55 -24.83 8.90
C THR A 451 -19.07 -24.64 9.20
N THR A 452 -18.28 -24.37 8.17
CA THR A 452 -16.85 -24.05 8.29
C THR A 452 -16.61 -22.82 9.13
N LEU A 453 -17.27 -21.71 8.82
CA LEU A 453 -17.10 -20.44 9.54
C LEU A 453 -17.55 -20.56 11.02
N GLY A 454 -18.58 -21.38 11.30
CA GLY A 454 -19.00 -21.71 12.66
C GLY A 454 -17.93 -22.46 13.43
N ALA A 455 -17.29 -23.47 12.82
CA ALA A 455 -16.21 -24.26 13.40
C ALA A 455 -14.94 -23.39 13.60
N LEU A 456 -14.53 -22.62 12.61
CA LEU A 456 -13.42 -21.67 12.71
C LEU A 456 -13.62 -20.72 13.89
N ARG A 457 -14.81 -20.13 14.00
CA ARG A 457 -15.13 -19.20 15.09
C ARG A 457 -15.13 -19.87 16.45
N SER A 458 -15.65 -21.10 16.54
CA SER A 458 -15.67 -21.89 17.78
C SER A 458 -14.25 -22.28 18.23
N PHE A 459 -13.34 -22.53 17.31
CA PHE A 459 -11.92 -22.76 17.59
C PHE A 459 -11.20 -21.48 18.08
N GLY A 460 -11.74 -20.30 17.78
CA GLY A 460 -11.21 -19.00 18.19
C GLY A 460 -10.70 -18.15 17.03
N VAL A 461 -10.85 -18.57 15.76
CA VAL A 461 -10.46 -17.78 14.61
C VAL A 461 -11.29 -16.50 14.55
N THR A 462 -10.62 -15.39 14.39
CA THR A 462 -11.21 -14.04 14.27
C THR A 462 -10.84 -13.34 12.98
N THR A 463 -9.78 -13.80 12.33
CA THR A 463 -9.26 -13.20 11.09
C THR A 463 -8.87 -14.32 10.14
N LEU A 464 -9.28 -14.20 8.89
CA LEU A 464 -8.86 -15.10 7.82
C LEU A 464 -8.40 -14.29 6.60
N VAL A 465 -7.63 -14.95 5.75
CA VAL A 465 -7.19 -14.39 4.48
C VAL A 465 -8.22 -14.72 3.41
N SER A 466 -8.50 -13.75 2.53
CA SER A 466 -9.21 -13.96 1.27
C SER A 466 -8.33 -13.51 0.11
N ASP A 467 -8.67 -13.94 -1.08
CA ASP A 467 -7.95 -13.59 -2.30
C ASP A 467 -8.69 -12.47 -3.04
N SER A 468 -7.97 -11.41 -3.40
CA SER A 468 -8.55 -10.29 -4.15
C SER A 468 -8.89 -10.66 -5.61
N SER A 469 -8.38 -11.79 -6.13
CA SER A 469 -8.66 -12.30 -7.47
C SER A 469 -9.82 -13.28 -7.53
N LYS A 470 -10.23 -13.84 -6.38
CA LYS A 470 -11.31 -14.84 -6.32
C LYS A 470 -12.70 -14.20 -6.40
N PRO A 471 -13.63 -14.82 -7.10
CA PRO A 471 -14.96 -14.25 -7.30
C PRO A 471 -15.81 -14.18 -6.04
N THR A 472 -16.88 -13.45 -6.16
CA THR A 472 -17.94 -13.23 -5.18
C THR A 472 -18.49 -14.50 -4.57
N PRO A 473 -19.17 -14.37 -3.42
CA PRO A 473 -19.96 -15.46 -2.85
C PRO A 473 -20.81 -16.13 -3.92
N PRO A 474 -21.01 -17.44 -3.86
CA PRO A 474 -21.94 -18.14 -4.75
C PRO A 474 -23.30 -17.41 -4.77
N VAL A 475 -23.91 -17.33 -5.95
CA VAL A 475 -25.23 -16.68 -6.11
C VAL A 475 -26.22 -17.30 -5.13
N GLY A 476 -26.89 -16.45 -4.34
CA GLY A 476 -27.83 -16.90 -3.34
C GLY A 476 -27.26 -17.16 -1.94
N THR A 477 -25.95 -16.88 -1.70
CA THR A 477 -25.41 -16.92 -0.34
C THR A 477 -26.13 -15.91 0.55
N PRO A 478 -26.81 -16.32 1.62
CA PRO A 478 -27.57 -15.41 2.46
C PRO A 478 -26.70 -14.29 3.06
N ASN A 479 -27.22 -13.07 3.11
CA ASN A 479 -26.56 -11.88 3.64
C ASN A 479 -25.30 -11.41 2.93
N CYS A 480 -24.91 -12.04 1.82
CA CYS A 480 -23.77 -11.62 1.03
C CYS A 480 -24.26 -10.81 -0.19
N PRO A 481 -23.80 -9.57 -0.36
CA PRO A 481 -24.19 -8.79 -1.52
C PRO A 481 -23.64 -9.45 -2.80
N THR A 482 -24.54 -9.90 -3.66
CA THR A 482 -24.21 -10.31 -5.02
C THR A 482 -24.15 -9.07 -5.87
N ASN A 483 -22.99 -8.66 -6.35
CA ASN A 483 -22.98 -7.70 -7.40
C ASN A 483 -22.77 -8.42 -8.74
N ASN A 484 -23.68 -8.12 -9.67
CA ASN A 484 -23.81 -8.78 -10.97
C ASN A 484 -22.60 -8.58 -11.91
N ASN A 485 -21.58 -7.85 -11.48
CA ASN A 485 -20.43 -7.46 -12.31
C ASN A 485 -19.12 -8.16 -11.94
N GLY A 486 -19.13 -9.19 -11.10
CA GLY A 486 -17.92 -9.92 -10.71
C GLY A 486 -16.91 -9.09 -9.87
N VAL A 487 -17.21 -7.85 -9.56
CA VAL A 487 -16.40 -7.03 -8.68
C VAL A 487 -16.79 -7.30 -7.24
N ILE A 488 -15.97 -8.00 -6.61
CA ILE A 488 -16.21 -8.75 -5.40
C ILE A 488 -16.11 -7.97 -4.15
N TRP A 489 -15.38 -6.93 -4.23
CA TRP A 489 -15.13 -6.05 -3.14
C TRP A 489 -15.50 -4.66 -3.61
N PRO A 490 -16.54 -4.02 -3.05
CA PRO A 490 -16.35 -2.62 -2.87
C PRO A 490 -15.11 -2.57 -2.01
N LEU A 491 -13.99 -2.38 -2.67
CA LEU A 491 -12.79 -2.01 -1.94
C LEU A 491 -13.23 -0.83 -1.11
N PRO A 492 -13.35 -0.95 0.23
CA PRO A 492 -13.55 0.25 1.00
C PRO A 492 -12.47 1.21 0.52
N PRO A 493 -12.69 2.49 0.59
CA PRO A 493 -11.69 3.48 0.22
C PRO A 493 -10.31 3.16 0.76
N PHE A 494 -10.26 2.36 1.80
CA PHE A 494 -9.08 1.81 2.40
C PHE A 494 -9.16 0.28 2.39
N ASN A 495 -8.45 -0.36 1.51
CA ASN A 495 -8.44 -1.81 1.24
C ASN A 495 -7.89 -2.67 2.39
N ALA A 496 -8.37 -2.47 3.59
CA ALA A 496 -7.90 -3.18 4.77
C ALA A 496 -8.69 -4.47 5.07
N GLY A 497 -9.66 -4.82 4.25
CA GLY A 497 -10.52 -6.00 4.45
C GLY A 497 -11.97 -5.66 4.81
N LYS A 498 -12.73 -6.68 5.17
CA LYS A 498 -14.16 -6.59 5.53
C LYS A 498 -14.55 -7.62 6.59
N PHE A 499 -15.68 -7.42 7.25
CA PHE A 499 -16.30 -8.50 8.01
C PHE A 499 -16.92 -9.51 7.04
N ASN A 500 -16.74 -10.81 7.34
CA ASN A 500 -17.33 -11.88 6.55
C ASN A 500 -18.86 -11.75 6.53
N CYS A 501 -19.48 -11.90 5.36
CA CYS A 501 -20.91 -11.68 5.19
C CYS A 501 -21.78 -12.79 5.81
N VAL A 502 -21.25 -14.01 5.94
CA VAL A 502 -21.94 -15.16 6.55
C VAL A 502 -21.73 -15.14 8.07
N ASN A 503 -20.53 -14.81 8.56
CA ASN A 503 -20.19 -14.74 9.97
C ASN A 503 -19.44 -13.44 10.30
N GLN A 504 -20.17 -12.41 10.68
CA GLN A 504 -19.64 -11.07 10.97
C GLN A 504 -18.68 -10.99 12.18
N ASN A 505 -18.48 -12.09 12.91
CA ASN A 505 -17.45 -12.15 13.95
C ASN A 505 -16.04 -12.50 13.40
N ILE A 506 -15.95 -12.79 12.12
CA ILE A 506 -14.71 -13.07 11.41
C ILE A 506 -14.39 -11.90 10.47
N PHE A 507 -13.15 -11.47 10.46
CA PHE A 507 -12.65 -10.42 9.59
C PHE A 507 -11.83 -11.05 8.46
N GLU A 508 -12.06 -10.64 7.23
CA GLU A 508 -11.34 -11.10 6.05
C GLU A 508 -10.34 -10.04 5.60
N ILE A 509 -9.09 -10.46 5.39
CA ILE A 509 -8.05 -9.63 4.79
C ILE A 509 -7.79 -10.16 3.39
N PRO A 510 -8.10 -9.42 2.31
CA PRO A 510 -7.74 -9.84 0.97
C PRO A 510 -6.22 -9.75 0.82
N ARG A 511 -5.59 -10.76 0.24
CA ARG A 511 -4.17 -10.72 -0.09
C ARG A 511 -3.96 -10.58 -1.59
N TYR A 512 -2.78 -10.14 -1.99
CA TYR A 512 -2.39 -9.99 -3.37
C TYR A 512 -1.77 -11.26 -3.92
N ALA A 513 -2.28 -11.74 -5.04
CA ALA A 513 -1.55 -12.67 -5.90
C ALA A 513 -0.34 -11.94 -6.51
N THR A 514 0.84 -12.52 -6.41
CA THR A 514 2.10 -11.85 -6.77
C THR A 514 2.53 -12.08 -8.21
N ALA A 515 1.79 -12.94 -8.96
CA ALA A 515 2.19 -13.44 -10.27
C ALA A 515 3.54 -14.21 -10.27
N LEU A 516 4.04 -14.58 -9.10
CA LEU A 516 4.95 -15.68 -8.88
C LEU A 516 4.08 -16.87 -8.48
N PHE A 517 3.92 -17.82 -9.42
CA PHE A 517 2.93 -18.88 -9.29
C PHE A 517 3.33 -19.90 -8.22
N TYR A 518 2.33 -20.65 -7.70
CA TYR A 518 2.55 -21.64 -6.62
C TYR A 518 3.43 -22.82 -7.07
N ASN A 519 3.30 -23.18 -8.32
CA ASN A 519 3.89 -24.38 -8.92
C ASN A 519 5.21 -24.10 -9.66
N VAL A 520 5.98 -23.10 -9.25
CA VAL A 520 7.29 -22.81 -9.84
C VAL A 520 8.36 -22.69 -8.76
N SER A 521 9.49 -23.33 -9.01
CA SER A 521 10.61 -23.40 -8.07
C SER A 521 11.93 -22.84 -8.62
N GLN A 522 11.98 -22.52 -9.92
CA GLN A 522 13.18 -22.02 -10.58
C GLN A 522 12.83 -21.14 -11.81
N PRO A 523 13.80 -20.33 -12.30
CA PRO A 523 13.55 -19.32 -13.34
C PRO A 523 12.90 -19.83 -14.61
N ALA A 524 13.30 -21.00 -15.11
CA ALA A 524 12.76 -21.54 -16.36
C ALA A 524 11.27 -21.88 -16.27
N GLU A 525 10.83 -22.41 -15.14
CA GLU A 525 9.43 -22.76 -14.86
C GLU A 525 8.58 -21.48 -14.82
N TRP A 526 9.01 -20.47 -14.04
CA TRP A 526 8.29 -19.21 -13.93
C TRP A 526 8.18 -18.48 -15.27
N VAL A 527 9.27 -18.40 -16.03
CA VAL A 527 9.26 -17.77 -17.36
C VAL A 527 8.29 -18.50 -18.30
N ALA A 528 8.29 -19.83 -18.29
CA ALA A 528 7.43 -20.61 -19.15
C ALA A 528 5.94 -20.41 -18.81
N GLU A 529 5.59 -20.47 -17.54
CA GLU A 529 4.21 -20.26 -17.08
C GLU A 529 3.75 -18.81 -17.26
N TYR A 530 4.61 -17.85 -16.98
CA TYR A 530 4.30 -16.44 -17.18
C TYR A 530 4.00 -16.13 -18.66
N ASN A 531 4.81 -16.68 -19.58
CA ASN A 531 4.58 -16.49 -21.01
C ASN A 531 3.39 -17.31 -21.53
N TYR A 532 3.06 -18.45 -20.88
CA TYR A 532 1.83 -19.17 -21.16
C TYR A 532 0.58 -18.32 -20.89
N PHE A 533 0.61 -17.46 -19.85
CA PHE A 533 -0.50 -16.55 -19.59
C PHE A 533 -0.40 -15.25 -20.43
N TYR A 534 0.78 -14.63 -20.53
CA TYR A 534 0.92 -13.23 -20.93
C TYR A 534 1.88 -13.01 -22.11
N GLY A 535 2.49 -14.06 -22.65
CA GLY A 535 3.41 -13.98 -23.79
C GLY A 535 2.69 -13.81 -25.13
N ALA A 536 3.47 -13.76 -26.23
CA ALA A 536 2.95 -13.52 -27.59
C ALA A 536 1.85 -14.48 -28.04
N ASN A 537 1.92 -15.74 -27.59
CA ASN A 537 0.95 -16.79 -27.89
C ASN A 537 0.21 -17.27 -26.63
N GLY A 538 0.21 -16.47 -25.58
CA GLY A 538 -0.39 -16.79 -24.29
C GLY A 538 -1.91 -16.64 -24.26
N ILE A 539 -2.51 -16.85 -23.08
CA ILE A 539 -3.96 -16.70 -22.85
C ILE A 539 -4.38 -15.22 -23.02
N ASP A 540 -3.55 -14.29 -22.53
CA ASP A 540 -3.73 -12.82 -22.73
C ASP A 540 -2.52 -12.25 -23.51
N PRO A 541 -2.47 -12.45 -24.84
CA PRO A 541 -1.37 -11.98 -25.66
C PRO A 541 -1.33 -10.47 -25.82
N THR A 542 -2.38 -9.76 -25.39
CA THR A 542 -2.46 -8.30 -25.49
C THR A 542 -1.64 -7.59 -24.43
N ARG A 543 -1.29 -8.28 -23.36
CA ARG A 543 -0.60 -7.68 -22.22
C ARG A 543 0.80 -7.20 -22.56
N TRP A 544 1.60 -8.01 -23.26
CA TRP A 544 2.96 -7.63 -23.66
C TRP A 544 3.20 -7.69 -25.17
N GLY A 545 2.51 -8.59 -25.90
CA GLY A 545 2.69 -8.80 -27.33
C GLY A 545 3.96 -9.57 -27.72
N PHE A 546 4.76 -10.01 -26.75
CA PHE A 546 5.98 -10.80 -26.94
C PHE A 546 6.32 -11.59 -25.66
N ASP A 547 7.15 -12.62 -25.81
CA ASP A 547 7.60 -13.42 -24.69
C ASP A 547 8.67 -12.69 -23.89
N LEU A 548 8.57 -12.78 -22.56
CA LEU A 548 9.52 -12.18 -21.64
C LEU A 548 10.57 -13.20 -21.19
N ASN A 549 11.80 -12.74 -21.01
CA ASN A 549 12.84 -13.49 -20.30
C ASN A 549 12.75 -13.26 -18.78
N TYR A 550 13.55 -14.01 -18.00
CA TYR A 550 13.52 -13.97 -16.53
C TYR A 550 13.69 -12.56 -15.94
N THR A 551 14.68 -11.80 -16.43
CA THR A 551 14.93 -10.41 -15.97
C THR A 551 13.73 -9.50 -16.26
N GLN A 552 13.10 -9.68 -17.42
CA GLN A 552 11.91 -8.90 -17.79
C GLN A 552 10.69 -9.29 -16.96
N VAL A 553 10.50 -10.57 -16.66
CA VAL A 553 9.42 -11.03 -15.74
C VAL A 553 9.63 -10.43 -14.36
N LEU A 554 10.84 -10.53 -13.79
CA LEU A 554 11.18 -9.89 -12.52
C LEU A 554 10.90 -8.38 -12.52
N ASP A 555 11.29 -7.70 -13.60
CA ASP A 555 11.07 -6.26 -13.73
C ASP A 555 9.57 -5.92 -13.70
N LYS A 556 8.75 -6.61 -14.51
CA LYS A 556 7.31 -6.32 -14.60
C LYS A 556 6.55 -6.67 -13.32
N VAL A 557 6.85 -7.82 -12.73
CA VAL A 557 6.18 -8.28 -11.51
C VAL A 557 6.58 -7.40 -10.33
N SER A 558 7.86 -7.04 -10.20
CA SER A 558 8.30 -6.15 -9.12
C SER A 558 7.74 -4.73 -9.24
N ASP A 559 7.48 -4.19 -10.44
CA ASP A 559 6.77 -2.91 -10.61
C ASP A 559 5.37 -2.96 -9.99
N THR A 560 4.65 -4.06 -10.22
CA THR A 560 3.32 -4.25 -9.62
C THR A 560 3.39 -4.27 -8.09
N LEU A 561 4.30 -5.06 -7.52
CA LEU A 561 4.42 -5.17 -6.06
C LEU A 561 4.88 -3.86 -5.41
N VAL A 562 5.80 -3.13 -6.04
CA VAL A 562 6.20 -1.79 -5.57
C VAL A 562 5.02 -0.84 -5.53
N SER A 563 4.12 -0.89 -6.51
CA SER A 563 2.93 -0.02 -6.51
C SER A 563 2.07 -0.22 -5.26
N TYR A 564 1.98 -1.46 -4.73
CA TYR A 564 1.27 -1.76 -3.48
C TYR A 564 1.94 -1.10 -2.27
N LEU A 565 3.28 -1.09 -2.22
CA LEU A 565 4.02 -0.41 -1.16
C LEU A 565 3.83 1.10 -1.22
N LEU A 566 3.84 1.68 -2.43
CA LEU A 566 3.66 3.12 -2.64
C LEU A 566 2.24 3.60 -2.34
N THR A 567 1.27 2.70 -2.33
CA THR A 567 -0.12 2.99 -1.92
C THR A 567 -0.39 2.78 -0.44
N TYR A 568 0.64 2.42 0.34
CA TYR A 568 0.53 2.17 1.79
C TYR A 568 -0.47 1.07 2.15
N ASP A 569 -0.55 0.05 1.31
CA ASP A 569 -1.47 -1.07 1.48
C ASP A 569 -0.93 -2.07 2.51
N VAL A 570 -1.82 -2.55 3.40
CA VAL A 570 -1.48 -3.51 4.46
C VAL A 570 -1.73 -4.97 4.06
N ARG A 571 -2.27 -5.20 2.85
CA ARG A 571 -2.59 -6.54 2.39
C ARG A 571 -1.33 -7.38 2.21
N PRO A 572 -1.34 -8.66 2.65
CA PRO A 572 -0.21 -9.57 2.46
C PRO A 572 0.02 -9.91 0.98
N LEU A 573 1.24 -10.38 0.69
CA LEU A 573 1.66 -10.89 -0.61
C LEU A 573 1.67 -12.42 -0.58
N MET A 574 1.01 -13.06 -1.52
CA MET A 574 0.89 -14.51 -1.61
C MET A 574 2.11 -15.12 -2.33
N PHE A 575 2.71 -16.11 -1.69
CA PHE A 575 3.76 -16.98 -2.21
C PHE A 575 3.50 -18.41 -1.75
N HIS A 576 4.29 -19.36 -2.25
CA HIS A 576 4.23 -20.76 -1.83
C HIS A 576 5.63 -21.27 -1.49
N GLN A 577 5.70 -22.40 -0.80
CA GLN A 577 6.97 -22.98 -0.34
C GLN A 577 7.95 -23.30 -1.49
N SER A 578 7.42 -23.70 -2.66
CA SER A 578 8.21 -23.96 -3.87
C SER A 578 9.02 -22.76 -4.32
N ASN A 579 8.51 -21.53 -4.10
CA ASN A 579 9.20 -20.28 -4.45
C ASN A 579 10.42 -19.99 -3.57
N LEU A 580 10.56 -20.68 -2.42
CA LEU A 580 11.71 -20.58 -1.53
C LEU A 580 12.86 -21.50 -1.91
N ARG A 581 12.67 -22.41 -2.88
CA ARG A 581 13.72 -23.32 -3.35
C ARG A 581 15.00 -22.56 -3.65
N MET A 582 16.10 -23.00 -3.05
CA MET A 582 17.43 -22.52 -3.37
C MET A 582 17.88 -23.16 -4.70
N TYR A 583 17.56 -22.53 -5.82
CA TYR A 583 17.77 -23.10 -7.15
C TYR A 583 19.21 -22.92 -7.65
N SER A 584 19.95 -21.96 -7.13
CA SER A 584 21.35 -21.70 -7.50
C SER A 584 22.06 -20.82 -6.43
N GLY A 585 23.11 -21.32 -5.84
CA GLY A 585 23.84 -20.58 -4.78
C GLY A 585 22.90 -20.23 -3.64
N THR A 586 22.67 -18.96 -3.39
CA THR A 586 21.70 -18.44 -2.40
C THR A 586 20.43 -17.84 -3.05
N SER A 587 20.23 -18.05 -4.35
CA SER A 587 19.10 -17.51 -5.09
C SER A 587 17.86 -18.40 -4.92
N SER A 588 16.72 -17.75 -4.62
CA SER A 588 15.38 -18.31 -4.72
C SER A 588 14.48 -17.36 -5.50
N LEU A 589 13.40 -17.85 -6.10
CA LEU A 589 12.50 -17.01 -6.88
C LEU A 589 11.87 -15.89 -6.02
N ALA A 590 11.46 -16.23 -4.81
CA ALA A 590 10.92 -15.25 -3.86
C ALA A 590 11.99 -14.23 -3.45
N GLY A 591 13.22 -14.68 -3.14
CA GLY A 591 14.34 -13.81 -2.80
C GLY A 591 14.68 -12.83 -3.92
N ASP A 592 14.77 -13.32 -5.17
CA ASP A 592 15.06 -12.49 -6.34
C ASP A 592 13.97 -11.43 -6.56
N LEU A 593 12.68 -11.84 -6.49
CA LEU A 593 11.56 -10.92 -6.67
C LEU A 593 11.52 -9.86 -5.56
N LEU A 594 11.65 -10.26 -4.31
CA LEU A 594 11.64 -9.33 -3.18
C LEU A 594 12.86 -8.40 -3.20
N ASN A 595 14.05 -8.86 -3.63
CA ASN A 595 15.21 -8.01 -3.86
C ASN A 595 14.94 -6.96 -4.95
N ALA A 596 14.26 -7.34 -6.04
CA ALA A 596 13.86 -6.40 -7.10
C ALA A 596 12.87 -5.36 -6.57
N VAL A 597 11.87 -5.77 -5.77
CA VAL A 597 10.90 -4.89 -5.10
C VAL A 597 11.60 -3.89 -4.20
N LEU A 598 12.47 -4.35 -3.29
CA LEU A 598 13.20 -3.49 -2.36
C LEU A 598 14.14 -2.51 -3.08
N THR A 599 14.81 -2.99 -4.14
CA THR A 599 15.67 -2.15 -4.98
C THR A 599 14.87 -1.01 -5.61
N LYS A 600 13.68 -1.31 -6.17
CA LYS A 600 12.80 -0.30 -6.74
C LYS A 600 12.20 0.62 -5.67
N TYR A 601 11.75 0.08 -4.54
CA TYR A 601 11.26 0.88 -3.42
C TYR A 601 12.28 1.91 -2.97
N ASN A 602 13.54 1.51 -2.83
CA ASN A 602 14.64 2.40 -2.43
C ASN A 602 15.01 3.43 -3.52
N LYS A 603 14.64 3.21 -4.79
CA LYS A 603 14.71 4.25 -5.83
C LYS A 603 13.66 5.33 -5.62
N PHE A 604 12.47 4.98 -5.13
CA PHE A 604 11.38 5.94 -4.92
C PHE A 604 11.50 6.67 -3.58
N TYR A 605 11.76 5.95 -2.49
CA TYR A 605 11.72 6.46 -1.13
C TYR A 605 13.05 6.32 -0.38
N LYS A 606 13.24 7.16 0.62
CA LYS A 606 14.31 7.08 1.61
C LYS A 606 13.78 7.41 3.00
N GLY A 607 14.33 6.74 4.01
CA GLY A 607 13.96 6.99 5.41
C GLY A 607 12.53 6.59 5.77
N LEU A 608 11.93 5.68 4.99
CA LEU A 608 10.63 5.08 5.25
C LEU A 608 10.78 3.57 5.47
N PRO A 609 10.96 3.11 6.71
CA PRO A 609 11.11 1.69 6.99
C PRO A 609 9.83 0.93 6.65
N ILE A 610 10.00 -0.23 6.01
CA ILE A 610 8.89 -1.12 5.68
C ILE A 610 8.50 -1.90 6.95
N ARG A 611 7.22 -1.94 7.26
CA ARG A 611 6.65 -2.72 8.36
C ARG A 611 6.18 -4.07 7.87
N SER A 612 6.43 -5.11 8.66
CA SER A 612 5.96 -6.47 8.40
C SER A 612 5.06 -6.91 9.57
N PRO A 613 3.76 -6.53 9.53
CA PRO A 613 2.84 -6.84 10.62
C PRO A 613 2.54 -8.35 10.69
N TYR A 614 2.14 -8.84 11.85
CA TYR A 614 1.44 -10.13 11.93
C TYR A 614 0.07 -10.03 11.26
N LEU A 615 -0.46 -11.14 10.76
CA LEU A 615 -1.79 -11.15 10.17
C LEU A 615 -2.88 -10.69 11.16
N SER A 616 -2.73 -11.00 12.44
CA SER A 616 -3.61 -10.50 13.51
C SER A 616 -3.58 -8.98 13.65
N ASP A 617 -2.40 -8.37 13.46
CA ASP A 617 -2.22 -6.93 13.53
C ASP A 617 -2.82 -6.26 12.31
N SER A 618 -2.62 -6.84 11.12
CA SER A 618 -3.28 -6.41 9.87
C SER A 618 -4.80 -6.47 10.00
N GLY A 619 -5.33 -7.53 10.60
CA GLY A 619 -6.76 -7.67 10.92
C GLY A 619 -7.24 -6.59 11.90
N THR A 620 -6.44 -6.28 12.91
CA THR A 620 -6.75 -5.22 13.88
C THR A 620 -6.75 -3.84 13.22
N LEU A 621 -5.74 -3.53 12.41
CA LEU A 621 -5.67 -2.29 11.63
C LEU A 621 -6.88 -2.16 10.69
N GLY A 622 -7.25 -3.25 10.00
CA GLY A 622 -8.42 -3.27 9.12
C GLY A 622 -9.73 -2.98 9.86
N ARG A 623 -9.98 -3.66 11.00
CA ARG A 623 -11.16 -3.41 11.83
C ARG A 623 -11.21 -1.97 12.34
N GLN A 624 -10.10 -1.48 12.88
CA GLN A 624 -9.99 -0.10 13.37
C GLN A 624 -10.30 0.91 12.27
N ARG A 625 -9.83 0.65 11.05
CA ARG A 625 -10.08 1.52 9.91
C ARG A 625 -11.56 1.50 9.47
N LEU A 626 -12.21 0.35 9.47
CA LEU A 626 -13.66 0.28 9.18
C LEU A 626 -14.48 1.02 10.24
N VAL A 627 -14.11 0.87 11.50
CA VAL A 627 -14.74 1.62 12.61
C VAL A 627 -14.52 3.12 12.42
N PHE A 628 -13.29 3.56 12.14
CA PHE A 628 -12.96 4.95 11.86
C PHE A 628 -13.79 5.51 10.71
N ASN A 629 -13.81 4.84 9.56
CA ASN A 629 -14.53 5.29 8.36
C ASN A 629 -16.03 5.45 8.58
N SER A 630 -16.62 4.61 9.47
CA SER A 630 -18.06 4.64 9.80
C SER A 630 -18.42 5.57 10.96
N SER A 631 -17.46 6.30 11.54
CA SER A 631 -17.63 7.02 12.81
C SER A 631 -17.73 8.53 12.67
N ASN A 632 -17.81 9.08 11.44
CA ASN A 632 -17.83 10.52 11.20
C ASN A 632 -16.79 11.27 12.05
N VAL A 633 -15.54 10.81 12.02
CA VAL A 633 -14.46 11.42 12.80
C VAL A 633 -14.27 12.87 12.36
N ALA A 634 -14.25 13.77 13.31
CA ALA A 634 -13.96 15.18 13.14
C ALA A 634 -12.82 15.63 14.05
N ALA A 635 -12.02 16.54 13.57
CA ALA A 635 -10.93 17.15 14.32
C ALA A 635 -10.92 18.65 14.05
N THR A 636 -10.92 19.45 15.11
CA THR A 636 -10.90 20.91 15.02
C THR A 636 -9.69 21.45 15.75
N LEU A 637 -8.82 22.17 15.04
CA LEU A 637 -7.63 22.83 15.55
C LEU A 637 -7.98 24.24 16.05
N LYS A 638 -7.58 24.56 17.27
CA LYS A 638 -7.38 25.92 17.73
C LYS A 638 -5.87 26.19 17.74
N PRO A 639 -5.34 26.98 16.79
CA PRO A 639 -3.91 27.14 16.57
C PRO A 639 -3.12 27.48 17.84
N GLY A 640 -2.05 26.73 18.13
CA GLY A 640 -1.20 26.91 19.31
C GLY A 640 -1.86 26.59 20.67
N VAL A 641 -3.12 26.12 20.67
CA VAL A 641 -3.88 25.88 21.91
C VAL A 641 -4.28 24.40 22.03
N SER A 642 -5.16 23.92 21.14
CA SER A 642 -5.71 22.57 21.26
C SER A 642 -6.18 21.99 19.92
N ILE A 643 -6.28 20.65 19.86
CA ILE A 643 -7.04 19.93 18.84
C ILE A 643 -8.15 19.18 19.55
N THR A 644 -9.39 19.43 19.18
CA THR A 644 -10.54 18.67 19.67
C THR A 644 -10.84 17.56 18.65
N LEU A 645 -10.74 16.30 19.09
CA LEU A 645 -11.15 15.13 18.33
C LEU A 645 -12.54 14.68 18.77
N SER A 646 -13.40 14.33 17.82
CA SER A 646 -14.71 13.76 18.10
C SER A 646 -15.09 12.70 17.07
N ALA A 647 -16.01 11.83 17.44
CA ALA A 647 -16.61 10.83 16.57
C ALA A 647 -18.09 10.65 16.93
N SER A 648 -18.86 10.03 16.02
CA SER A 648 -20.27 9.74 16.22
C SER A 648 -20.51 8.25 16.01
N ARG A 649 -20.84 7.53 17.09
CA ARG A 649 -21.21 6.10 17.08
C ARG A 649 -22.31 5.80 18.09
N THR A 650 -23.07 4.74 17.83
CA THR A 650 -24.18 4.28 18.70
C THR A 650 -24.00 2.83 19.18
N ASP A 651 -22.99 2.12 18.66
CA ASP A 651 -22.77 0.68 18.94
C ASP A 651 -21.82 0.40 20.11
N GLY A 652 -21.33 1.43 20.79
CA GLY A 652 -20.46 1.30 21.94
C GLY A 652 -19.00 0.88 21.64
N GLN A 653 -18.62 0.81 20.36
CA GLN A 653 -17.23 0.50 20.01
C GLN A 653 -16.32 1.74 20.13
N SER A 654 -15.11 1.56 20.63
CA SER A 654 -14.08 2.62 20.65
C SER A 654 -13.64 2.97 19.24
N VAL A 655 -13.31 4.24 18.99
CA VAL A 655 -12.82 4.73 17.72
C VAL A 655 -11.35 5.08 17.84
N VAL A 656 -10.50 4.39 17.08
CA VAL A 656 -9.05 4.65 17.01
C VAL A 656 -8.78 5.68 15.94
N VAL A 657 -8.21 6.81 16.32
CA VAL A 657 -7.94 7.97 15.44
C VAL A 657 -6.43 8.21 15.37
N PRO A 658 -5.79 7.87 14.25
CA PRO A 658 -4.41 8.31 14.02
C PRO A 658 -4.38 9.78 13.63
N ILE A 659 -3.34 10.49 14.09
CA ILE A 659 -3.10 11.89 13.77
C ILE A 659 -1.60 12.13 13.51
N THR A 660 -1.28 12.74 12.40
CA THR A 660 0.08 13.13 12.00
C THR A 660 0.34 14.58 12.38
N GLY A 661 1.58 14.89 12.76
CA GLY A 661 2.04 16.26 13.09
C GLY A 661 1.98 16.60 14.57
N VAL A 662 1.62 15.68 15.45
CA VAL A 662 1.59 15.87 16.91
C VAL A 662 2.20 14.68 17.63
N THR A 663 2.72 14.94 18.83
CA THR A 663 3.12 13.92 19.80
C THR A 663 2.20 14.05 21.00
N PHE A 664 1.35 13.04 21.25
CA PHE A 664 0.35 13.05 22.30
C PHE A 664 0.09 11.65 22.86
N GLY A 665 -0.12 11.58 24.18
CA GLY A 665 -0.44 10.31 24.86
C GLY A 665 0.73 9.34 24.89
N THR A 666 0.41 8.06 25.17
CA THR A 666 1.40 6.97 25.30
C THR A 666 1.65 6.22 24.00
N VAL A 667 0.74 6.34 23.03
CA VAL A 667 0.85 5.68 21.72
C VAL A 667 1.23 6.73 20.67
N HIS A 668 2.52 6.96 20.54
CA HIS A 668 3.10 7.87 19.56
C HIS A 668 4.43 7.33 19.03
N GLU A 669 4.83 7.81 17.86
CA GLU A 669 6.07 7.42 17.19
C GLU A 669 6.56 8.51 16.25
N THR A 670 7.79 8.34 15.76
CA THR A 670 8.30 9.09 14.60
C THR A 670 8.47 8.13 13.43
N TYR A 671 7.78 8.41 12.32
CA TYR A 671 7.87 7.61 11.11
C TYR A 671 8.10 8.51 9.89
N GLY A 672 9.18 8.24 9.14
CA GLY A 672 9.54 9.06 7.96
C GLY A 672 9.73 10.54 8.28
N GLY A 673 10.25 10.86 9.46
CA GLY A 673 10.48 12.23 9.93
C GLY A 673 9.21 12.97 10.41
N GLN A 674 8.08 12.28 10.51
CA GLN A 674 6.81 12.84 11.01
C GLN A 674 6.47 12.26 12.39
N SER A 675 6.00 13.12 13.30
CA SER A 675 5.40 12.67 14.56
C SER A 675 3.99 12.16 14.30
N ASN A 676 3.68 10.97 14.76
CA ASN A 676 2.37 10.36 14.66
C ASN A 676 1.88 9.96 16.05
N SER A 677 0.63 10.20 16.34
CA SER A 677 -0.03 9.74 17.57
C SER A 677 -1.29 8.97 17.24
N THR A 678 -1.63 8.01 18.09
CA THR A 678 -2.89 7.26 18.00
C THR A 678 -3.73 7.56 19.23
N VAL A 679 -4.94 8.05 19.03
CA VAL A 679 -5.89 8.44 20.07
C VAL A 679 -7.09 7.53 20.02
N THR A 680 -7.49 6.98 21.18
CA THR A 680 -8.71 6.17 21.28
C THR A 680 -9.83 7.01 21.89
N LEU A 681 -10.88 7.22 21.10
CA LEU A 681 -12.12 7.86 21.56
C LEU A 681 -13.05 6.81 22.18
N LEU A 682 -13.45 7.01 23.42
CA LEU A 682 -14.21 6.05 24.20
C LEU A 682 -15.69 6.45 24.28
N PRO A 683 -16.62 5.50 24.30
CA PRO A 683 -18.06 5.75 24.52
C PRO A 683 -18.33 6.51 25.83
N ALA A 684 -17.59 6.18 26.89
CA ALA A 684 -17.73 6.79 28.21
C ALA A 684 -17.44 8.30 28.26
N THR A 685 -16.68 8.82 27.29
CA THR A 685 -16.36 10.25 27.14
C THR A 685 -17.19 10.92 26.04
N ALA A 686 -18.29 10.31 25.60
CA ALA A 686 -19.09 10.74 24.45
C ALA A 686 -18.26 10.89 23.17
N TYR A 687 -17.24 10.02 22.99
CA TYR A 687 -16.31 10.03 21.83
C TYR A 687 -15.60 11.37 21.60
N THR A 688 -15.25 12.08 22.66
CA THR A 688 -14.53 13.36 22.56
C THR A 688 -13.25 13.33 23.37
N THR A 689 -12.16 13.88 22.83
CA THR A 689 -10.91 14.13 23.56
C THR A 689 -10.25 15.41 23.05
N VAL A 690 -9.35 15.98 23.88
CA VAL A 690 -8.63 17.21 23.56
C VAL A 690 -7.13 16.97 23.68
N ILE A 691 -6.39 17.31 22.62
CA ILE A 691 -4.93 17.24 22.53
C ILE A 691 -4.37 18.65 22.86
N THR A 692 -3.49 18.74 23.84
CA THR A 692 -2.82 20.01 24.23
C THR A 692 -1.36 19.74 24.57
N PRO A 693 -0.43 20.66 24.21
CA PRO A 693 -0.64 21.80 23.32
C PRO A 693 -0.80 21.37 21.87
N ALA A 694 -1.51 22.16 21.09
CA ALA A 694 -1.57 21.96 19.65
C ALA A 694 -0.44 22.70 18.91
N PRO A 695 -0.07 22.25 17.69
CA PRO A 695 0.85 22.98 16.84
C PRO A 695 0.35 24.39 16.50
N VAL A 696 1.29 25.30 16.28
CA VAL A 696 0.99 26.61 15.71
C VAL A 696 0.69 26.41 14.22
N TRP A 697 -0.36 27.01 13.74
CA TRP A 697 -0.75 26.97 12.32
C TRP A 697 -0.04 28.09 11.57
N GLN A 698 1.13 27.79 10.94
CA GLN A 698 2.02 28.77 10.29
C GLN A 698 2.02 28.61 8.78
#